data_d2c44e94dd6a2729bdd86bac570ee80b
#
_entry.id   d2c44e94dd6a2729bdd86bac570ee80b
#
_cell.length_a   1.000
_cell.length_b   1.000
_cell.length_c   1.000
_cell.angle_alpha   90.00
_cell.angle_beta   90.00
_cell.angle_gamma   90.00
#
_symmetry.space_group_name_H-M   'P 1'
#
loop_
_entity.id
_entity.type
_entity.pdbx_description
1 polymer ?
#
loop_
_entity_poly.entity_id
_entity_poly.type
_entity_poly.pdbx_seq_one_letter_code
_entity_poly.pdbx_strand_id
1 'polypeptide(L)'
;MKKVLLLSSFLLVNILTYAQVKKENGKVVVIKCSEFHITKPLSELAREFPVDEKKPYDKDESEDRDGREPQKFPKTVADGPEYGNAPSSIQTRMGDVPGRAPIANYPGQTASGFRPFDPSGAADDLYYVQMINSTTFKVKVKSNGVDSATVTLGTLWNPATPNNGDPIVLYDKAAARWMLAQFGSSGNKMYIAISQTSNPLGAYYAYTFTSPAFPDYLKFSVWADSYFMTSNQAQKVFAFDRAAMLSGDPASRSIYTSFSPPQSTGFFCPLPGDASDGVLPSSGTPCPIFSYSDNGWGGSFTDAVNIYQMSVNWVPTTPTATITLAGNIPTASFDASYDASWNDVSQPGTTQKLDGIGGVCMFRSQWKSWGSYNTVVLNWGVKISATQRSIKWCELRQNTSTGVWSLYQEGIYTPDAATRWMGSIAMDNNGSIGLVYMKADATGGIYPGLYYTGRRSCDPLGTLPITETLIVAGTGSQTTSNRDGDYAQLVLDPDGITFWFTGEYMGGSSGGSAARTQICSFQIPVCTSDASVVISVTAGSNPMCAGSSVTFTASPGNGGTTPAYQWKVNGNNVGTNSPTFTSSSLVNGDVITCVMTSNMPGVTANPATSNAITISIAPPVTPSVSIALTTGSNPACAASPLTFTSTPVNGGSVPSYQWKINGVNAGSNSAVFTTSSLTNGQSVTCVLTSNALCASPTTATSNALVIGITPQGNPTVSILQTSGTNPQCNGASVSFTATVSGGTAPAYQWLVDGNNAGSNNPVFTTTSLTDGQTVSCSVTATPTCPLQSSVTLGTGTNLSSTTSGLASAYPTYYGNGRQQYLIRATELTGLGLSAGTINSLGFTINSTVGDPVDLNGYTIKMATTSSTTLNSTFQNLTFTTVVGPLNYTPTPGALNTHIFSTPFNWNGTSNIVIDICFSNQVVGVTGYQNYYTSSSFVSTAYYQADGSAGAGACTQTTASGTGSRRPNMVIGRNNSSGNANSNVITMGVTAPPQITSFSPSGGAAGTSVV
;
A
#
# COMPACT_ATOMS: atom_id res chain seq x y z
N MET A 1 -50.39 -23.42 -40.95
CA MET A 1 -49.31 -23.82 -40.02
C MET A 1 -47.89 -23.44 -40.43
N LYS A 2 -47.57 -22.97 -41.64
CA LYS A 2 -46.21 -22.53 -42.03
C LYS A 2 -45.90 -21.03 -41.75
N LYS A 3 -46.89 -20.20 -41.37
CA LYS A 3 -46.67 -18.79 -41.07
C LYS A 3 -46.53 -18.43 -39.58
N VAL A 4 -46.80 -19.39 -38.72
CA VAL A 4 -46.62 -19.21 -37.24
C VAL A 4 -45.24 -19.61 -36.79
N LEU A 5 -44.52 -20.47 -37.55
CA LEU A 5 -43.16 -20.89 -37.22
C LEU A 5 -42.06 -19.87 -37.60
N LEU A 6 -42.37 -18.92 -38.52
CA LEU A 6 -41.40 -17.88 -38.90
C LEU A 6 -41.38 -16.70 -37.93
N LEU A 7 -42.48 -16.43 -37.20
CA LEU A 7 -42.56 -15.35 -36.23
C LEU A 7 -41.87 -15.73 -34.90
N SER A 8 -41.84 -17.02 -34.54
CA SER A 8 -41.16 -17.49 -33.34
C SER A 8 -39.64 -17.57 -33.48
N SER A 9 -39.13 -17.79 -34.70
CA SER A 9 -37.67 -17.79 -34.95
C SER A 9 -37.10 -16.35 -35.00
N PHE A 10 -37.85 -15.33 -35.42
CA PHE A 10 -37.43 -13.93 -35.38
C PHE A 10 -37.45 -13.34 -33.97
N LEU A 11 -38.37 -13.77 -33.13
CA LEU A 11 -38.43 -13.32 -31.73
C LEU A 11 -37.30 -13.97 -30.87
N LEU A 12 -36.89 -15.22 -31.20
CA LEU A 12 -35.80 -15.89 -30.48
C LEU A 12 -34.39 -15.35 -30.86
N VAL A 13 -34.23 -14.91 -32.12
CA VAL A 13 -32.97 -14.31 -32.59
C VAL A 13 -32.78 -12.89 -31.99
N ASN A 14 -33.86 -12.10 -31.85
CA ASN A 14 -33.76 -10.80 -31.21
C ASN A 14 -33.57 -10.87 -29.68
N ILE A 15 -34.04 -11.95 -29.01
CA ILE A 15 -33.82 -12.14 -27.57
C ILE A 15 -32.37 -12.62 -27.31
N LEU A 16 -31.76 -13.37 -28.21
CA LEU A 16 -30.38 -13.81 -28.11
C LEU A 16 -29.36 -12.70 -28.41
N THR A 17 -29.69 -11.73 -29.26
CA THR A 17 -28.83 -10.56 -29.49
C THR A 17 -28.91 -9.53 -28.36
N TYR A 18 -30.04 -9.40 -27.65
CA TYR A 18 -30.11 -8.54 -26.46
C TYR A 18 -29.52 -9.17 -25.18
N ALA A 19 -29.37 -10.48 -25.11
CA ALA A 19 -28.79 -11.17 -23.97
C ALA A 19 -27.24 -11.17 -23.97
N GLN A 20 -26.59 -10.78 -25.06
CA GLN A 20 -25.12 -10.73 -25.16
C GLN A 20 -24.51 -9.36 -24.82
N VAL A 21 -25.31 -8.33 -24.55
CA VAL A 21 -24.80 -6.97 -24.20
C VAL A 21 -24.58 -6.78 -22.70
N LYS A 22 -24.83 -7.78 -21.86
CA LYS A 22 -24.56 -7.69 -20.41
C LYS A 22 -23.45 -8.62 -19.98
N LYS A 23 -22.21 -8.14 -20.04
CA LYS A 23 -21.02 -8.40 -19.22
C LYS A 23 -19.72 -8.29 -20.03
N GLU A 24 -19.26 -7.07 -20.28
CA GLU A 24 -17.88 -6.82 -20.72
C GLU A 24 -17.01 -6.14 -19.64
N ASN A 25 -17.44 -6.05 -18.40
CA ASN A 25 -16.58 -5.53 -17.34
C ASN A 25 -15.40 -6.47 -17.11
N GLY A 26 -14.20 -5.99 -17.43
CA GLY A 26 -12.93 -6.72 -17.21
C GLY A 26 -12.43 -7.56 -18.39
N LYS A 27 -13.07 -7.52 -19.56
CA LYS A 27 -12.55 -8.22 -20.73
C LYS A 27 -11.48 -7.38 -21.43
N VAL A 28 -10.28 -7.95 -21.53
CA VAL A 28 -9.17 -7.38 -22.31
C VAL A 28 -9.34 -7.80 -23.78
N VAL A 29 -9.33 -6.82 -24.68
CA VAL A 29 -9.49 -7.05 -26.12
C VAL A 29 -8.31 -6.51 -26.89
N VAL A 30 -7.70 -7.34 -27.74
CA VAL A 30 -6.60 -6.97 -28.63
C VAL A 30 -7.16 -6.68 -30.01
N ILE A 31 -6.83 -5.50 -30.54
CA ILE A 31 -7.16 -5.08 -31.90
C ILE A 31 -5.87 -5.08 -32.73
N LYS A 32 -5.89 -5.73 -33.88
CA LYS A 32 -4.79 -5.66 -34.84
C LYS A 32 -4.97 -4.45 -35.75
N CYS A 33 -3.86 -3.89 -36.21
CA CYS A 33 -3.89 -2.92 -37.30
C CYS A 33 -4.62 -3.53 -38.48
N SER A 34 -5.62 -2.83 -39.02
CA SER A 34 -6.44 -3.31 -40.14
C SER A 34 -5.88 -2.87 -41.50
N GLU A 35 -5.22 -1.72 -41.53
CA GLU A 35 -4.60 -1.15 -42.71
C GLU A 35 -3.33 -0.41 -42.30
N PHE A 36 -2.25 -0.56 -43.08
CA PHE A 36 -0.97 0.08 -42.87
C PHE A 36 -0.35 0.48 -44.19
N HIS A 37 0.25 1.65 -44.23
CA HIS A 37 1.11 2.07 -45.37
C HIS A 37 2.14 3.11 -44.92
N ILE A 38 3.15 3.28 -45.72
CA ILE A 38 4.15 4.32 -45.60
C ILE A 38 3.79 5.45 -46.57
N THR A 39 3.63 6.65 -46.04
CA THR A 39 3.26 7.81 -46.89
C THR A 39 4.46 8.27 -47.71
N LYS A 40 4.21 9.04 -48.80
CA LYS A 40 5.22 9.94 -49.36
C LYS A 40 5.58 11.01 -48.32
N PRO A 41 6.73 11.70 -48.48
CA PRO A 41 7.02 12.89 -47.66
C PRO A 41 5.87 13.90 -47.72
N LEU A 42 5.55 14.49 -46.58
CA LEU A 42 4.46 15.46 -46.47
C LEU A 42 4.67 16.66 -47.43
N SER A 43 5.91 17.10 -47.58
CA SER A 43 6.28 18.14 -48.52
C SER A 43 5.98 17.79 -49.99
N GLU A 44 5.93 16.52 -50.37
CA GLU A 44 5.51 16.01 -51.67
C GLU A 44 3.97 15.94 -51.76
N LEU A 45 3.32 15.39 -50.75
CA LEU A 45 1.88 15.31 -50.67
C LEU A 45 1.21 16.70 -50.73
N ALA A 46 1.80 17.71 -50.09
CA ALA A 46 1.32 19.10 -50.15
C ALA A 46 1.37 19.68 -51.55
N ARG A 47 2.28 19.22 -52.39
CA ARG A 47 2.38 19.64 -53.84
C ARG A 47 1.44 18.85 -54.75
N GLU A 48 1.23 17.58 -54.45
CA GLU A 48 0.33 16.71 -55.21
C GLU A 48 -1.14 16.99 -54.94
N PHE A 49 -1.47 17.38 -53.72
CA PHE A 49 -2.83 17.62 -53.21
C PHE A 49 -2.92 19.03 -52.63
N PRO A 50 -2.77 20.11 -53.42
CA PRO A 50 -2.85 21.48 -52.89
C PRO A 50 -4.24 21.76 -52.34
N VAL A 51 -4.31 22.34 -51.14
CA VAL A 51 -5.54 22.73 -50.47
C VAL A 51 -5.98 24.11 -50.97
N ASP A 52 -7.22 24.23 -51.42
CA ASP A 52 -7.86 25.53 -51.76
C ASP A 52 -8.45 26.14 -50.45
N GLU A 53 -7.68 26.95 -49.74
CA GLU A 53 -8.09 27.62 -48.51
C GLU A 53 -9.21 28.65 -48.69
N LYS A 54 -9.67 28.92 -49.94
CA LYS A 54 -10.67 29.94 -50.21
C LYS A 54 -12.10 29.43 -50.33
N LYS A 55 -12.32 28.14 -50.24
CA LYS A 55 -13.67 27.55 -50.19
C LYS A 55 -14.12 27.34 -48.75
N PRO A 56 -15.03 28.16 -48.22
CA PRO A 56 -15.68 27.86 -46.96
C PRO A 56 -16.58 26.64 -47.15
N TYR A 57 -16.28 25.56 -46.46
CA TYR A 57 -17.25 24.51 -46.23
C TYR A 57 -18.16 24.95 -45.09
N ASP A 58 -19.46 25.06 -45.35
CA ASP A 58 -20.46 25.43 -44.36
C ASP A 58 -21.33 24.20 -44.09
N LYS A 59 -20.81 23.28 -43.24
CA LYS A 59 -21.56 22.20 -42.64
C LYS A 59 -21.43 22.29 -41.14
N ASP A 60 -22.58 22.41 -40.51
CA ASP A 60 -22.73 22.26 -39.08
C ASP A 60 -22.67 20.76 -38.75
N GLU A 61 -21.65 20.30 -38.00
CA GLU A 61 -21.58 18.93 -37.47
C GLU A 61 -22.52 18.68 -36.30
N SER A 62 -23.45 19.62 -36.05
CA SER A 62 -24.45 19.47 -35.01
C SER A 62 -25.36 18.23 -35.19
N GLU A 63 -25.32 17.57 -36.36
CA GLU A 63 -26.12 16.37 -36.63
C GLU A 63 -25.48 15.06 -36.14
N ASP A 64 -24.17 15.01 -35.87
CA ASP A 64 -23.47 13.78 -35.37
C ASP A 64 -23.25 13.82 -33.85
N ARG A 65 -24.23 14.26 -33.09
CA ARG A 65 -24.21 14.25 -31.61
C ARG A 65 -24.45 12.86 -31.03
N ASP A 66 -24.01 11.81 -31.67
CA ASP A 66 -24.20 10.48 -31.17
C ASP A 66 -23.33 10.25 -29.91
N GLY A 67 -23.99 10.36 -28.76
CA GLY A 67 -23.40 10.03 -27.45
C GLY A 67 -23.40 11.18 -26.44
N ARG A 68 -23.64 12.43 -26.83
CA ARG A 68 -23.80 13.53 -25.89
C ARG A 68 -25.25 13.64 -25.43
N GLU A 69 -25.70 12.75 -24.58
CA GLU A 69 -26.87 13.07 -23.80
C GLU A 69 -26.52 14.13 -22.76
N PRO A 70 -27.31 15.21 -22.61
CA PRO A 70 -27.19 16.16 -21.52
C PRO A 70 -27.18 15.37 -20.23
N GLN A 71 -26.15 15.58 -19.37
CA GLN A 71 -26.09 14.88 -18.10
C GLN A 71 -27.30 15.31 -17.27
N LYS A 72 -28.33 14.48 -17.25
CA LYS A 72 -29.45 14.58 -16.32
C LYS A 72 -29.01 14.05 -14.95
N PHE A 73 -28.07 14.73 -14.30
CA PHE A 73 -27.90 14.56 -12.88
C PHE A 73 -28.93 15.48 -12.21
N PRO A 74 -29.96 14.92 -11.57
CA PRO A 74 -30.77 15.74 -10.71
C PRO A 74 -29.86 16.29 -9.63
N LYS A 75 -29.69 17.59 -9.57
CA LYS A 75 -29.02 18.26 -8.45
C LYS A 75 -29.86 17.95 -7.20
N THR A 76 -29.47 16.90 -6.46
CA THR A 76 -30.24 16.41 -5.32
C THR A 76 -29.88 17.12 -4.03
N VAL A 77 -28.75 17.82 -4.01
CA VAL A 77 -28.30 18.63 -2.88
C VAL A 77 -27.77 19.94 -3.47
N ALA A 78 -28.19 21.09 -2.97
CA ALA A 78 -27.42 22.30 -3.21
C ALA A 78 -26.03 22.04 -2.67
N ASP A 79 -24.99 22.09 -3.54
CA ASP A 79 -23.63 22.15 -3.07
C ASP A 79 -23.61 23.22 -2.00
N GLY A 80 -22.96 22.92 -0.87
CA GLY A 80 -22.84 23.87 0.25
C GLY A 80 -22.43 25.24 -0.26
N PRO A 81 -22.29 26.28 0.55
CA PRO A 81 -22.21 27.66 0.08
C PRO A 81 -21.25 27.69 -1.10
N GLU A 82 -21.87 27.78 -2.27
CA GLU A 82 -21.26 27.49 -3.56
C GLU A 82 -19.92 28.22 -3.71
N TYR A 83 -19.66 29.25 -2.89
CA TYR A 83 -18.45 30.06 -2.98
C TYR A 83 -18.03 30.71 -1.66
N GLY A 84 -18.52 30.26 -0.53
CA GLY A 84 -18.40 31.07 0.70
C GLY A 84 -17.38 30.64 1.75
N ASN A 85 -16.92 29.36 1.78
CA ASN A 85 -16.23 28.86 2.96
C ASN A 85 -14.91 28.10 2.73
N ALA A 86 -14.34 28.13 1.53
CA ALA A 86 -12.96 27.71 1.33
C ALA A 86 -12.13 28.88 0.78
N PRO A 87 -11.66 29.82 1.62
CA PRO A 87 -10.96 31.04 1.16
C PRO A 87 -9.68 30.74 0.38
N SER A 88 -9.15 29.56 0.47
CA SER A 88 -7.89 29.14 -0.17
C SER A 88 -8.04 28.57 -1.59
N SER A 89 -9.25 28.27 -2.06
CA SER A 89 -9.47 27.63 -3.38
C SER A 89 -10.06 28.57 -4.44
N ILE A 90 -10.58 29.76 -4.07
CA ILE A 90 -11.22 30.68 -5.01
C ILE A 90 -10.43 31.98 -5.10
N GLN A 91 -9.86 32.23 -6.26
CA GLN A 91 -9.16 33.48 -6.54
C GLN A 91 -10.13 34.49 -7.16
N THR A 92 -10.55 35.48 -6.36
CA THR A 92 -11.51 36.53 -6.74
C THR A 92 -10.87 37.88 -7.09
N ARG A 93 -9.54 37.91 -7.23
CA ARG A 93 -8.78 39.10 -7.62
C ARG A 93 -7.81 38.77 -8.74
N MET A 94 -7.65 39.72 -9.63
CA MET A 94 -6.60 39.65 -10.65
C MET A 94 -5.22 39.56 -9.99
N GLY A 95 -4.35 38.76 -10.57
CA GLY A 95 -2.94 38.72 -10.15
C GLY A 95 -2.22 40.06 -10.41
N ASP A 96 -1.20 40.33 -9.63
CA ASP A 96 -0.42 41.58 -9.67
C ASP A 96 0.98 41.41 -10.29
N VAL A 97 1.37 40.17 -10.60
CA VAL A 97 2.63 39.90 -11.30
C VAL A 97 2.43 40.13 -12.80
N PRO A 98 3.14 41.09 -13.42
CA PRO A 98 2.94 41.37 -14.85
C PRO A 98 3.16 40.12 -15.71
N GLY A 99 2.18 39.80 -16.55
CA GLY A 99 2.34 38.82 -17.63
C GLY A 99 3.26 39.38 -18.74
N ARG A 100 3.88 38.48 -19.49
CA ARG A 100 4.68 38.87 -20.66
C ARG A 100 3.82 38.82 -21.91
N ALA A 101 4.01 39.76 -22.83
CA ALA A 101 3.41 39.63 -24.16
C ALA A 101 3.82 38.29 -24.79
N PRO A 102 2.95 37.68 -25.62
CA PRO A 102 3.33 36.48 -26.37
C PRO A 102 4.62 36.68 -27.16
N ILE A 103 5.51 35.68 -27.17
CA ILE A 103 6.78 35.67 -27.90
C ILE A 103 6.50 35.47 -29.38
N ALA A 104 5.66 34.49 -29.70
CA ALA A 104 5.07 34.26 -31.02
C ALA A 104 3.54 34.37 -30.88
N ASN A 105 2.91 34.98 -31.90
CA ASN A 105 1.45 35.15 -31.92
C ASN A 105 1.00 35.16 -33.37
N TYR A 106 0.65 34.00 -33.91
CA TYR A 106 0.38 33.75 -35.33
C TYR A 106 -1.09 33.38 -35.52
N PRO A 107 -1.75 33.89 -36.60
CA PRO A 107 -3.01 33.32 -37.03
C PRO A 107 -2.84 31.82 -37.26
N GLY A 108 -3.73 31.03 -36.69
CA GLY A 108 -3.85 29.61 -37.01
C GLY A 108 -4.66 29.41 -38.29
N GLN A 109 -5.35 28.27 -38.36
CA GLN A 109 -6.24 28.01 -39.48
C GLN A 109 -7.55 28.80 -39.34
N THR A 110 -8.09 29.22 -40.50
CA THR A 110 -9.40 29.86 -40.55
C THR A 110 -10.51 28.84 -40.78
N ALA A 111 -11.76 29.26 -40.62
CA ALA A 111 -12.95 28.42 -40.66
C ALA A 111 -12.92 27.36 -41.78
N SER A 112 -13.09 26.12 -41.37
CA SER A 112 -13.25 24.97 -42.25
C SER A 112 -14.69 24.78 -42.74
N GLY A 113 -15.67 25.44 -42.08
CA GLY A 113 -17.08 25.20 -42.24
C GLY A 113 -17.63 24.12 -41.30
N PHE A 114 -16.77 23.47 -40.56
CA PHE A 114 -17.17 22.55 -39.47
C PHE A 114 -17.14 23.26 -38.11
N ARG A 115 -17.98 22.86 -37.19
CA ARG A 115 -18.07 23.37 -35.84
C ARG A 115 -18.27 22.21 -34.85
N PRO A 116 -17.55 22.20 -33.78
CA PRO A 116 -16.45 23.09 -33.37
C PRO A 116 -15.15 22.89 -34.19
N PHE A 117 -14.18 23.79 -34.05
CA PHE A 117 -12.88 23.68 -34.78
C PHE A 117 -11.89 22.71 -34.18
N ASP A 118 -12.02 22.43 -32.91
CA ASP A 118 -11.23 21.45 -32.19
C ASP A 118 -9.71 21.53 -32.47
N PRO A 119 -9.09 22.71 -32.26
CA PRO A 119 -7.71 22.88 -32.62
C PRO A 119 -6.79 22.06 -31.69
N SER A 120 -5.92 21.26 -32.29
CA SER A 120 -4.86 20.54 -31.60
C SER A 120 -3.51 20.91 -32.20
N GLY A 121 -2.46 21.02 -31.39
CA GLY A 121 -1.14 21.37 -31.92
C GLY A 121 -0.01 21.09 -30.93
N ALA A 122 1.17 20.83 -31.49
CA ALA A 122 2.41 20.57 -30.74
C ALA A 122 3.62 21.25 -31.44
N ALA A 123 4.73 21.35 -30.72
CA ALA A 123 5.95 21.98 -31.11
C ALA A 123 7.15 21.03 -31.01
N ASP A 124 8.04 21.06 -32.01
CA ASP A 124 9.44 20.60 -31.90
C ASP A 124 10.40 21.81 -31.84
N ASP A 125 11.69 21.60 -32.07
CA ASP A 125 12.68 22.68 -32.05
C ASP A 125 12.43 23.75 -33.14
N LEU A 126 11.90 23.36 -34.29
CA LEU A 126 11.80 24.20 -35.49
C LEU A 126 10.38 24.52 -35.93
N TYR A 127 9.47 23.57 -35.72
CA TYR A 127 8.13 23.60 -36.29
C TYR A 127 7.04 23.58 -35.21
N TYR A 128 5.91 24.15 -35.58
CA TYR A 128 4.62 23.96 -34.89
C TYR A 128 3.65 23.32 -35.86
N VAL A 129 3.05 22.19 -35.46
CA VAL A 129 2.02 21.52 -36.26
C VAL A 129 0.67 21.78 -35.62
N GLN A 130 -0.26 22.32 -36.42
CA GLN A 130 -1.66 22.55 -36.01
C GLN A 130 -2.60 21.75 -36.88
N MET A 131 -3.59 21.09 -36.24
CA MET A 131 -4.71 20.44 -36.90
C MET A 131 -6.01 21.06 -36.39
N ILE A 132 -7.01 21.11 -37.28
CA ILE A 132 -8.39 21.51 -36.89
C ILE A 132 -9.38 20.52 -37.46
N ASN A 133 -10.58 20.49 -36.86
CA ASN A 133 -11.65 19.54 -37.14
C ASN A 133 -11.97 19.49 -38.65
N SER A 134 -12.04 18.24 -39.17
CA SER A 134 -12.54 17.86 -40.50
C SER A 134 -11.88 18.50 -41.70
N THR A 135 -10.67 19.11 -41.58
CA THR A 135 -10.08 19.80 -42.72
C THR A 135 -8.60 19.55 -42.99
N THR A 136 -7.78 20.37 -42.39
CA THR A 136 -6.35 20.41 -42.76
C THR A 136 -5.47 20.40 -41.53
N PHE A 137 -4.25 19.98 -41.73
CA PHE A 137 -3.20 20.34 -40.81
C PHE A 137 -2.12 21.19 -41.51
N LYS A 138 -1.52 22.08 -40.71
CA LYS A 138 -0.47 22.98 -41.15
C LYS A 138 0.80 22.77 -40.37
N VAL A 139 1.92 22.79 -41.07
CA VAL A 139 3.25 22.83 -40.50
C VAL A 139 3.79 24.25 -40.59
N LYS A 140 3.97 24.94 -39.47
CA LYS A 140 4.49 26.31 -39.40
C LYS A 140 5.92 26.33 -38.91
N VAL A 141 6.73 27.20 -39.48
CA VAL A 141 8.05 27.53 -38.92
C VAL A 141 7.87 28.39 -37.68
N LYS A 142 8.37 27.95 -36.54
CA LYS A 142 8.20 28.63 -35.24
C LYS A 142 8.75 30.04 -35.22
N SER A 143 9.90 30.28 -35.89
CA SER A 143 10.60 31.58 -35.82
C SER A 143 9.89 32.72 -36.56
N ASN A 144 8.98 32.43 -37.49
CA ASN A 144 8.35 33.46 -38.34
C ASN A 144 6.87 33.19 -38.66
N GLY A 145 6.31 32.03 -38.25
CA GLY A 145 4.90 31.67 -38.46
C GLY A 145 4.52 31.31 -39.89
N VAL A 146 5.50 31.18 -40.81
CA VAL A 146 5.25 30.82 -42.21
C VAL A 146 4.84 29.36 -42.33
N ASP A 147 3.81 29.08 -43.12
CA ASP A 147 3.35 27.74 -43.45
C ASP A 147 4.35 27.04 -44.41
N SER A 148 4.96 25.95 -43.93
CA SER A 148 5.86 25.12 -44.73
C SER A 148 5.11 24.05 -45.52
N ALA A 149 3.97 23.60 -45.00
CA ALA A 149 3.07 22.69 -45.71
C ALA A 149 1.64 22.87 -45.15
N THR A 150 0.66 22.67 -46.04
CA THR A 150 -0.76 22.54 -45.70
C THR A 150 -1.30 21.34 -46.47
N VAL A 151 -1.87 20.38 -45.79
CA VAL A 151 -2.49 19.18 -46.39
C VAL A 151 -3.78 18.83 -45.68
N THR A 152 -4.68 18.11 -46.35
CA THR A 152 -5.81 17.48 -45.67
C THR A 152 -5.32 16.28 -44.89
N LEU A 153 -5.87 16.08 -43.68
CA LEU A 153 -5.42 15.00 -42.80
C LEU A 153 -5.66 13.62 -43.43
N GLY A 154 -6.79 13.43 -44.13
CA GLY A 154 -7.11 12.17 -44.83
C GLY A 154 -6.05 11.71 -45.82
N THR A 155 -5.25 12.64 -46.37
CA THR A 155 -4.19 12.36 -47.33
C THR A 155 -3.10 11.44 -46.78
N LEU A 156 -2.89 11.41 -45.47
CA LEU A 156 -1.89 10.54 -44.83
C LEU A 156 -2.26 9.07 -44.89
N TRP A 157 -3.56 8.70 -44.89
CA TRP A 157 -3.97 7.30 -44.91
C TRP A 157 -4.31 6.78 -46.28
N ASN A 158 -5.02 7.54 -47.05
CA ASN A 158 -5.33 7.32 -48.48
C ASN A 158 -5.91 8.60 -48.98
N PRO A 159 -5.55 9.08 -50.19
CA PRO A 159 -6.13 10.28 -50.76
C PRO A 159 -7.67 10.31 -50.84
N ALA A 160 -8.30 9.12 -50.83
CA ALA A 160 -9.74 8.98 -50.78
C ALA A 160 -10.34 8.89 -49.36
N THR A 161 -9.49 8.88 -48.30
CA THR A 161 -9.97 8.87 -46.90
C THR A 161 -10.54 10.23 -46.54
N PRO A 162 -11.77 10.32 -46.06
CA PRO A 162 -12.36 11.58 -45.63
C PRO A 162 -11.55 12.21 -44.49
N ASN A 163 -11.50 13.53 -44.43
CA ASN A 163 -11.22 14.22 -43.18
C ASN A 163 -12.42 14.08 -42.27
N ASN A 164 -12.23 13.34 -41.18
CA ASN A 164 -13.24 13.23 -40.14
C ASN A 164 -12.75 14.03 -38.92
N GLY A 165 -13.43 14.08 -37.83
CA GLY A 165 -13.18 15.07 -36.81
C GLY A 165 -12.17 14.71 -35.73
N ASP A 166 -12.11 15.57 -34.74
CA ASP A 166 -11.39 15.49 -33.48
C ASP A 166 -9.89 15.15 -33.65
N PRO A 167 -9.14 15.99 -34.36
CA PRO A 167 -7.74 15.69 -34.60
C PRO A 167 -6.88 15.90 -33.36
N ILE A 168 -5.88 15.04 -33.17
CA ILE A 168 -4.87 15.18 -32.10
C ILE A 168 -3.49 15.23 -32.72
N VAL A 169 -2.71 16.20 -32.26
CA VAL A 169 -1.28 16.34 -32.55
C VAL A 169 -0.49 16.20 -31.26
N LEU A 170 0.46 15.28 -31.21
CA LEU A 170 1.45 15.20 -30.14
C LEU A 170 2.85 15.13 -30.73
N TYR A 171 3.83 15.67 -30.04
CA TYR A 171 5.24 15.46 -30.32
C TYR A 171 5.82 14.57 -29.23
N ASP A 172 6.12 13.32 -29.58
CA ASP A 172 6.81 12.38 -28.72
C ASP A 172 8.29 12.78 -28.62
N LYS A 173 8.61 13.64 -27.67
CA LYS A 173 9.94 14.21 -27.48
C LYS A 173 11.01 13.13 -27.27
N ALA A 174 10.68 12.05 -26.55
CA ALA A 174 11.62 10.98 -26.26
C ALA A 174 12.00 10.17 -27.51
N ALA A 175 11.08 10.02 -28.46
CA ALA A 175 11.34 9.36 -29.74
C ALA A 175 11.75 10.34 -30.83
N ALA A 176 11.61 11.64 -30.64
CA ALA A 176 11.67 12.69 -31.65
C ALA A 176 10.76 12.37 -32.85
N ARG A 177 9.45 12.14 -32.57
CA ARG A 177 8.44 11.76 -33.55
C ARG A 177 7.14 12.54 -33.36
N TRP A 178 6.50 12.85 -34.46
CA TRP A 178 5.15 13.41 -34.50
C TRP A 178 4.14 12.28 -34.52
N MET A 179 3.09 12.42 -33.72
CA MET A 179 1.90 11.58 -33.75
C MET A 179 0.73 12.44 -34.19
N LEU A 180 0.04 12.05 -35.25
CA LEU A 180 -1.17 12.68 -35.79
C LEU A 180 -2.29 11.65 -35.74
N ALA A 181 -3.48 12.03 -35.25
CA ALA A 181 -4.61 11.13 -35.16
C ALA A 181 -5.92 11.85 -35.52
N GLN A 182 -6.88 11.07 -36.02
CA GLN A 182 -8.29 11.46 -36.18
C GLN A 182 -9.19 10.24 -36.04
N PHE A 183 -10.48 10.43 -35.78
CA PHE A 183 -11.44 9.35 -35.92
C PHE A 183 -11.94 9.24 -37.37
N GLY A 184 -12.59 8.10 -37.71
CA GLY A 184 -13.35 7.93 -38.95
C GLY A 184 -14.83 7.90 -38.67
N SER A 185 -15.62 8.75 -39.31
CA SER A 185 -17.09 8.85 -39.12
C SER A 185 -17.83 7.58 -39.54
N SER A 186 -17.23 6.73 -40.41
CA SER A 186 -17.79 5.44 -40.79
C SER A 186 -16.92 4.27 -40.33
N GLY A 187 -17.54 3.18 -39.85
CA GLY A 187 -16.83 1.95 -39.47
C GLY A 187 -15.97 2.05 -38.24
N ASN A 188 -16.21 3.03 -37.35
CA ASN A 188 -15.55 3.21 -36.06
C ASN A 188 -14.00 3.22 -36.16
N LYS A 189 -13.46 3.88 -37.15
CA LYS A 189 -12.02 3.88 -37.43
C LYS A 189 -11.27 4.83 -36.51
N MET A 190 -10.07 4.43 -36.14
CA MET A 190 -9.06 5.25 -35.48
C MET A 190 -7.86 5.33 -36.43
N TYR A 191 -7.56 6.50 -36.92
CA TYR A 191 -6.46 6.75 -37.83
C TYR A 191 -5.31 7.38 -37.05
N ILE A 192 -4.13 6.77 -37.09
CA ILE A 192 -2.94 7.23 -36.36
C ILE A 192 -1.74 7.21 -37.31
N ALA A 193 -1.05 8.32 -37.41
CA ALA A 193 0.18 8.45 -38.24
C ALA A 193 1.35 8.85 -37.35
N ILE A 194 2.47 8.13 -37.47
CA ILE A 194 3.73 8.40 -36.78
C ILE A 194 4.77 8.82 -37.77
N SER A 195 5.39 9.99 -37.58
CA SER A 195 6.46 10.43 -38.47
C SER A 195 7.67 9.50 -38.43
N GLN A 196 8.33 9.29 -39.58
CA GLN A 196 9.52 8.43 -39.63
C GLN A 196 10.75 9.08 -39.00
N THR A 197 10.77 10.41 -38.93
CA THR A 197 11.87 11.22 -38.38
C THR A 197 11.29 12.35 -37.51
N SER A 198 12.13 13.17 -36.91
CA SER A 198 11.73 14.40 -36.25
C SER A 198 11.16 15.48 -37.19
N ASN A 199 11.46 15.40 -38.49
CA ASN A 199 10.96 16.36 -39.46
C ASN A 199 9.49 16.09 -39.81
N PRO A 200 8.53 16.99 -39.47
CA PRO A 200 7.10 16.80 -39.76
C PRO A 200 6.79 16.86 -41.27
N LEU A 201 7.72 17.35 -42.11
CA LEU A 201 7.59 17.40 -43.56
C LEU A 201 8.01 16.09 -44.26
N GLY A 202 8.50 15.11 -43.49
CA GLY A 202 8.91 13.79 -43.97
C GLY A 202 7.74 12.84 -44.19
N ALA A 203 8.05 11.56 -44.36
CA ALA A 203 7.06 10.47 -44.51
C ALA A 203 6.57 9.99 -43.12
N TYR A 204 5.40 9.35 -43.15
CA TYR A 204 4.74 8.80 -41.95
C TYR A 204 4.46 7.32 -42.12
N TYR A 205 4.41 6.62 -40.98
CA TYR A 205 3.79 5.30 -40.82
C TYR A 205 2.32 5.51 -40.49
N ALA A 206 1.43 5.18 -41.41
CA ALA A 206 -0.02 5.41 -41.26
C ALA A 206 -0.73 4.11 -40.91
N TYR A 207 -1.39 4.10 -39.78
CA TYR A 207 -2.09 2.96 -39.19
C TYR A 207 -3.59 3.21 -39.13
N THR A 208 -4.38 2.16 -39.36
CA THR A 208 -5.81 2.15 -39.14
C THR A 208 -6.20 1.05 -38.17
N PHE A 209 -6.92 1.41 -37.13
CA PHE A 209 -7.52 0.49 -36.18
C PHE A 209 -9.03 0.63 -36.19
N THR A 210 -9.78 -0.39 -35.73
CA THR A 210 -11.24 -0.34 -35.64
C THR A 210 -11.65 -0.44 -34.16
N SER A 211 -12.28 0.61 -33.66
CA SER A 211 -12.83 0.67 -32.31
C SER A 211 -14.12 -0.16 -32.20
N PRO A 212 -14.47 -0.69 -31.02
CA PRO A 212 -15.73 -1.42 -30.81
C PRO A 212 -16.97 -0.57 -30.94
N ALA A 213 -16.86 0.76 -30.78
CA ALA A 213 -17.90 1.77 -31.00
C ALA A 213 -17.28 3.02 -31.58
N PHE A 214 -18.07 4.00 -31.97
CA PHE A 214 -17.58 5.27 -32.50
C PHE A 214 -16.69 5.97 -31.45
N PRO A 215 -15.43 6.27 -31.78
CA PRO A 215 -14.47 6.81 -30.80
C PRO A 215 -14.46 8.35 -30.83
N ASP A 216 -15.62 8.98 -30.57
CA ASP A 216 -15.79 10.41 -30.50
C ASP A 216 -14.99 11.03 -29.32
N TYR A 217 -14.55 12.27 -29.44
CA TYR A 217 -13.81 13.03 -28.42
C TYR A 217 -12.49 12.38 -28.01
N LEU A 218 -11.63 12.07 -28.96
CA LEU A 218 -10.34 11.41 -28.73
C LEU A 218 -9.42 12.20 -27.80
N LYS A 219 -8.81 11.52 -26.84
CA LYS A 219 -7.75 12.09 -25.96
C LYS A 219 -6.55 11.14 -25.97
N PHE A 220 -5.50 11.52 -26.66
CA PHE A 220 -4.26 10.74 -26.75
C PHE A 220 -3.20 11.22 -25.77
N SER A 221 -2.28 10.33 -25.43
CA SER A 221 -1.10 10.63 -24.63
C SER A 221 0.11 9.77 -25.03
N VAL A 222 1.30 10.23 -24.70
CA VAL A 222 2.56 9.51 -24.87
C VAL A 222 3.00 8.95 -23.51
N TRP A 223 3.29 7.65 -23.49
CA TRP A 223 3.82 6.95 -22.32
C TRP A 223 5.02 6.08 -22.70
N ALA A 224 5.69 5.45 -21.71
CA ALA A 224 6.94 4.71 -21.98
C ALA A 224 6.80 3.62 -23.05
N ASP A 225 5.77 2.80 -22.92
CA ASP A 225 5.55 1.59 -23.72
C ASP A 225 4.35 1.68 -24.68
N SER A 226 3.51 2.69 -24.52
CA SER A 226 2.25 2.80 -25.23
C SER A 226 1.91 4.25 -25.57
N TYR A 227 1.18 4.46 -26.66
CA TYR A 227 0.31 5.60 -26.80
C TYR A 227 -1.05 5.23 -26.20
N PHE A 228 -1.53 5.99 -25.22
CA PHE A 228 -2.83 5.73 -24.63
C PHE A 228 -3.90 6.62 -25.25
N MET A 229 -5.12 6.12 -25.28
CA MET A 229 -6.27 6.86 -25.78
C MET A 229 -7.51 6.58 -24.95
N THR A 230 -8.25 7.62 -24.70
CA THR A 230 -9.64 7.58 -24.23
C THR A 230 -10.54 8.32 -25.21
N SER A 231 -11.83 8.12 -25.11
CA SER A 231 -12.86 8.81 -25.88
C SER A 231 -14.14 8.83 -25.03
N ASN A 232 -15.21 9.39 -25.53
CA ASN A 232 -16.53 9.39 -24.86
C ASN A 232 -17.15 8.00 -24.72
N GLN A 233 -16.46 6.94 -25.16
CA GLN A 233 -16.75 5.55 -24.76
C GLN A 233 -16.40 5.34 -23.28
N ALA A 234 -17.16 5.91 -22.40
CA ALA A 234 -16.94 6.23 -20.99
C ALA A 234 -16.23 5.19 -20.12
N GLN A 235 -16.15 3.94 -20.56
CA GLN A 235 -15.64 2.83 -19.76
C GLN A 235 -14.46 2.11 -20.43
N LYS A 236 -13.83 2.72 -21.45
CA LYS A 236 -12.73 2.08 -22.16
C LYS A 236 -11.48 2.95 -22.20
N VAL A 237 -10.35 2.31 -21.97
CA VAL A 237 -9.02 2.89 -22.19
C VAL A 237 -8.29 2.01 -23.19
N PHE A 238 -7.76 2.64 -24.23
CA PHE A 238 -6.99 2.00 -25.28
C PHE A 238 -5.50 2.26 -25.07
N ALA A 239 -4.67 1.28 -25.41
CA ALA A 239 -3.23 1.42 -25.53
C ALA A 239 -2.79 0.88 -26.90
N PHE A 240 -1.84 1.55 -27.52
CA PHE A 240 -1.26 1.18 -28.80
C PHE A 240 0.23 0.90 -28.60
N ASP A 241 0.74 -0.18 -29.21
CA ASP A 241 2.13 -0.64 -29.06
C ASP A 241 3.09 0.43 -29.65
N ARG A 242 3.59 1.30 -28.76
CA ARG A 242 4.43 2.44 -29.16
C ARG A 242 5.70 1.99 -29.88
N ALA A 243 6.35 0.93 -29.42
CA ALA A 243 7.60 0.45 -30.03
C ALA A 243 7.34 -0.11 -31.43
N ALA A 244 6.27 -0.88 -31.63
CA ALA A 244 5.88 -1.38 -32.95
C ALA A 244 5.49 -0.24 -33.89
N MET A 245 4.74 0.75 -33.41
CA MET A 245 4.34 1.91 -34.25
C MET A 245 5.53 2.79 -34.64
N LEU A 246 6.47 3.01 -33.75
CA LEU A 246 7.70 3.78 -34.04
C LEU A 246 8.61 3.09 -35.05
N SER A 247 8.61 1.76 -35.10
CA SER A 247 9.42 0.98 -36.06
C SER A 247 8.74 0.80 -37.41
N GLY A 248 7.45 1.19 -37.55
CA GLY A 248 6.71 0.98 -38.80
C GLY A 248 6.26 -0.48 -38.98
N ASP A 249 6.01 -1.21 -37.89
CA ASP A 249 5.55 -2.58 -37.95
C ASP A 249 4.06 -2.66 -38.39
N PRO A 250 3.77 -3.25 -39.59
CA PRO A 250 2.38 -3.39 -40.02
C PRO A 250 1.54 -4.33 -39.16
N ALA A 251 2.18 -5.13 -38.31
CA ALA A 251 1.51 -6.01 -37.35
C ALA A 251 1.23 -5.32 -36.01
N SER A 252 1.39 -4.01 -35.94
CA SER A 252 1.13 -3.22 -34.73
C SER A 252 -0.25 -3.50 -34.14
N ARG A 253 -0.33 -3.47 -32.83
CA ARG A 253 -1.53 -3.87 -32.06
C ARG A 253 -1.99 -2.72 -31.18
N SER A 254 -3.30 -2.71 -30.95
CA SER A 254 -3.93 -1.96 -29.87
C SER A 254 -4.59 -2.94 -28.91
N ILE A 255 -4.71 -2.53 -27.67
CA ILE A 255 -5.42 -3.26 -26.62
C ILE A 255 -6.33 -2.30 -25.87
N TYR A 256 -7.54 -2.72 -25.56
CA TYR A 256 -8.36 -1.95 -24.63
C TYR A 256 -8.88 -2.82 -23.49
N THR A 257 -9.17 -2.17 -22.40
CA THR A 257 -9.88 -2.76 -21.25
C THR A 257 -10.92 -1.78 -20.74
N SER A 258 -11.96 -2.33 -20.10
CA SER A 258 -13.02 -1.53 -19.49
C SER A 258 -12.78 -1.39 -18.00
N PHE A 259 -13.21 -0.29 -17.42
CA PHE A 259 -13.18 -0.02 -15.98
C PHE A 259 -14.52 0.55 -15.52
N SER A 260 -14.73 0.68 -14.23
CA SER A 260 -15.96 1.25 -13.67
C SER A 260 -15.63 2.64 -13.12
N PRO A 261 -15.82 3.70 -13.91
CA PRO A 261 -15.68 5.07 -13.43
C PRO A 261 -16.79 5.39 -12.42
N PRO A 262 -16.61 6.40 -11.55
CA PRO A 262 -17.66 6.87 -10.67
C PRO A 262 -18.93 7.26 -11.44
N GLN A 263 -18.74 7.87 -12.61
CA GLN A 263 -19.79 8.24 -13.55
C GLN A 263 -19.76 7.28 -14.74
N SER A 264 -20.88 6.64 -15.02
CA SER A 264 -21.01 5.66 -16.12
C SER A 264 -22.04 6.07 -17.19
N THR A 265 -22.70 7.21 -17.03
CA THR A 265 -23.73 7.74 -17.92
C THR A 265 -23.49 9.22 -18.23
N GLY A 266 -23.91 9.69 -19.40
CA GLY A 266 -23.66 11.03 -19.86
C GLY A 266 -22.32 11.20 -20.58
N PHE A 267 -21.95 12.45 -20.87
CA PHE A 267 -20.69 12.79 -21.53
C PHE A 267 -19.54 12.65 -20.53
N PHE A 268 -18.71 11.64 -20.73
CA PHE A 268 -17.61 11.32 -19.84
C PHE A 268 -16.41 10.86 -20.67
N CYS A 269 -15.29 11.57 -20.55
CA CYS A 269 -14.04 11.21 -21.19
C CYS A 269 -12.89 11.47 -20.22
N PRO A 270 -12.29 10.44 -19.61
CA PRO A 270 -11.12 10.62 -18.74
C PRO A 270 -9.88 10.97 -19.55
N LEU A 271 -8.87 11.57 -18.91
CA LEU A 271 -7.59 11.92 -19.54
C LEU A 271 -6.51 10.91 -19.18
N PRO A 272 -5.81 10.30 -20.16
CA PRO A 272 -4.61 9.54 -19.89
C PRO A 272 -3.44 10.48 -19.58
N GLY A 273 -2.59 10.14 -18.60
CA GLY A 273 -1.39 10.91 -18.24
C GLY A 273 -0.45 11.04 -19.42
N ASP A 274 -0.05 12.27 -19.73
CA ASP A 274 0.76 12.59 -20.92
C ASP A 274 2.17 13.05 -20.56
N ALA A 275 3.16 12.25 -20.94
CA ALA A 275 4.58 12.53 -20.75
C ALA A 275 5.29 13.04 -22.03
N SER A 276 4.55 13.49 -23.04
CA SER A 276 5.10 13.91 -24.34
C SER A 276 6.13 15.04 -24.24
N ASP A 277 5.94 15.97 -23.28
CA ASP A 277 6.80 17.16 -23.09
C ASP A 277 8.08 16.90 -22.28
N GLY A 278 8.25 15.70 -21.71
CA GLY A 278 9.28 15.45 -20.70
C GLY A 278 10.05 14.15 -20.87
N VAL A 279 10.64 13.73 -19.77
CA VAL A 279 11.27 12.42 -19.65
C VAL A 279 10.17 11.39 -19.41
N LEU A 280 10.14 10.36 -20.25
CA LEU A 280 9.18 9.25 -20.07
C LEU A 280 9.42 8.52 -18.75
N PRO A 281 8.37 7.97 -18.11
CA PRO A 281 8.56 7.04 -17.01
C PRO A 281 9.28 5.78 -17.48
N SER A 282 9.80 4.99 -16.53
CA SER A 282 10.42 3.70 -16.87
C SER A 282 9.41 2.75 -17.51
N SER A 283 9.89 1.87 -18.39
CA SER A 283 9.05 0.85 -19.03
C SER A 283 8.33 0.00 -17.99
N GLY A 284 7.06 -0.30 -18.24
CA GLY A 284 6.20 -1.04 -17.30
C GLY A 284 5.54 -0.17 -16.22
N THR A 285 5.87 1.12 -16.11
CA THR A 285 5.15 2.02 -15.22
C THR A 285 3.69 2.19 -15.68
N PRO A 286 2.71 1.93 -14.82
CA PRO A 286 1.30 2.10 -15.18
C PRO A 286 0.98 3.55 -15.60
N CYS A 287 0.20 3.72 -16.67
CA CYS A 287 -0.28 5.04 -17.06
C CYS A 287 -1.45 5.47 -16.17
N PRO A 288 -1.38 6.63 -15.50
CA PRO A 288 -2.51 7.15 -14.75
C PRO A 288 -3.59 7.70 -15.69
N ILE A 289 -4.84 7.46 -15.33
CA ILE A 289 -6.04 7.92 -16.07
C ILE A 289 -6.86 8.77 -15.11
N PHE A 290 -7.13 10.01 -15.46
CA PHE A 290 -7.74 11.01 -14.59
C PHE A 290 -9.17 11.34 -15.00
N SER A 291 -10.04 11.46 -14.02
CA SER A 291 -11.38 12.06 -14.12
C SER A 291 -11.70 12.76 -12.81
N TYR A 292 -12.73 13.58 -12.78
CA TYR A 292 -13.22 14.13 -11.53
C TYR A 292 -14.63 13.64 -11.22
N SER A 293 -15.07 13.82 -10.00
CA SER A 293 -16.45 13.66 -9.55
C SER A 293 -16.89 14.88 -8.75
N ASP A 294 -18.17 15.19 -8.84
CA ASP A 294 -18.84 16.30 -8.16
C ASP A 294 -19.92 15.73 -7.23
N ASN A 295 -19.98 16.19 -6.00
CA ASN A 295 -20.97 15.74 -5.01
C ASN A 295 -22.41 16.09 -5.44
N GLY A 296 -22.59 17.12 -6.27
CA GLY A 296 -23.87 17.52 -6.85
C GLY A 296 -24.44 16.53 -7.86
N TRP A 297 -23.66 15.54 -8.34
CA TRP A 297 -24.16 14.50 -9.27
C TRP A 297 -25.04 13.46 -8.61
N GLY A 298 -25.22 13.51 -7.28
CA GLY A 298 -26.06 12.61 -6.49
C GLY A 298 -25.36 11.30 -6.08
N GLY A 299 -26.05 10.47 -5.34
CA GLY A 299 -25.49 9.22 -4.83
C GLY A 299 -24.48 9.44 -3.70
N SER A 300 -23.35 8.77 -3.76
CA SER A 300 -22.25 8.86 -2.78
C SER A 300 -21.01 9.57 -3.34
N PHE A 301 -21.16 10.37 -4.41
CA PHE A 301 -20.04 11.10 -4.97
C PHE A 301 -19.54 12.20 -4.03
N THR A 302 -18.26 12.44 -4.12
CA THR A 302 -17.56 13.53 -3.43
C THR A 302 -16.83 14.37 -4.46
N ASP A 303 -16.54 15.63 -4.13
CA ASP A 303 -15.69 16.48 -4.93
C ASP A 303 -14.26 15.93 -4.89
N ALA A 304 -13.85 15.28 -5.97
CA ALA A 304 -12.58 14.57 -5.99
C ALA A 304 -12.02 14.40 -7.41
N VAL A 305 -10.70 14.23 -7.50
CA VAL A 305 -10.05 13.67 -8.68
C VAL A 305 -9.88 12.17 -8.50
N ASN A 306 -10.43 11.39 -9.44
CA ASN A 306 -10.34 9.94 -9.48
C ASN A 306 -9.16 9.54 -10.37
N ILE A 307 -8.28 8.68 -9.87
CA ILE A 307 -7.08 8.22 -10.55
C ILE A 307 -7.17 6.72 -10.74
N TYR A 308 -7.17 6.27 -11.99
CA TYR A 308 -7.00 4.87 -12.35
C TYR A 308 -5.60 4.67 -12.91
N GLN A 309 -5.11 3.45 -12.89
CA GLN A 309 -3.80 3.09 -13.47
C GLN A 309 -3.98 1.93 -14.43
N MET A 310 -3.54 2.13 -15.68
CA MET A 310 -3.53 1.07 -16.68
C MET A 310 -2.11 0.57 -16.91
N SER A 311 -1.89 -0.72 -16.71
CA SER A 311 -0.66 -1.44 -17.06
C SER A 311 -0.89 -2.26 -18.31
N VAL A 312 0.10 -2.30 -19.20
CA VAL A 312 0.07 -3.12 -20.42
C VAL A 312 1.36 -3.93 -20.49
N ASN A 313 1.24 -5.20 -20.87
CA ASN A 313 2.39 -6.06 -21.19
C ASN A 313 2.29 -6.50 -22.66
N TRP A 314 3.19 -5.96 -23.49
CA TRP A 314 3.27 -6.23 -24.92
C TRP A 314 4.08 -7.48 -25.28
N VAL A 315 4.89 -8.02 -24.35
CA VAL A 315 5.82 -9.14 -24.58
C VAL A 315 5.14 -10.44 -25.02
N PRO A 316 3.99 -10.87 -24.46
CA PRO A 316 3.30 -12.06 -24.94
C PRO A 316 2.80 -11.89 -26.38
N THR A 317 2.68 -13.00 -27.12
CA THR A 317 2.02 -13.02 -28.43
C THR A 317 0.57 -12.52 -28.36
N THR A 318 -0.08 -12.70 -27.24
CA THR A 318 -1.35 -12.06 -26.87
C THR A 318 -1.05 -11.10 -25.72
N PRO A 319 -1.01 -9.77 -25.95
CA PRO A 319 -0.75 -8.80 -24.90
C PRO A 319 -1.84 -8.83 -23.82
N THR A 320 -1.47 -8.39 -22.63
CA THR A 320 -2.38 -8.28 -21.49
C THR A 320 -2.45 -6.85 -20.98
N ALA A 321 -3.59 -6.47 -20.41
CA ALA A 321 -3.76 -5.17 -19.78
C ALA A 321 -4.58 -5.32 -18.50
N THR A 322 -4.30 -4.46 -17.53
CA THR A 322 -5.10 -4.32 -16.30
C THR A 322 -5.35 -2.84 -16.03
N ILE A 323 -6.51 -2.51 -15.49
CA ILE A 323 -6.82 -1.17 -15.00
C ILE A 323 -7.39 -1.26 -13.59
N THR A 324 -6.85 -0.46 -12.68
CA THR A 324 -7.24 -0.46 -11.27
C THR A 324 -7.43 0.97 -10.77
N LEU A 325 -8.29 1.17 -9.78
CA LEU A 325 -8.41 2.43 -9.07
C LEU A 325 -7.16 2.63 -8.20
N ALA A 326 -6.42 3.71 -8.44
CA ALA A 326 -5.19 4.06 -7.71
C ALA A 326 -5.43 5.13 -6.64
N GLY A 327 -6.51 5.91 -6.74
CA GLY A 327 -6.85 6.91 -5.74
C GLY A 327 -8.15 7.65 -6.05
N ASN A 328 -8.78 8.11 -4.98
CA ASN A 328 -9.82 9.12 -5.00
C ASN A 328 -9.30 10.27 -4.12
N ILE A 329 -8.89 11.36 -4.75
CA ILE A 329 -8.21 12.47 -4.09
C ILE A 329 -9.23 13.59 -3.86
N PRO A 330 -9.67 13.82 -2.61
CA PRO A 330 -10.63 14.87 -2.30
C PRO A 330 -10.08 16.25 -2.69
N THR A 331 -10.96 17.10 -3.22
CA THR A 331 -10.71 18.50 -3.56
C THR A 331 -11.59 19.42 -2.74
N ALA A 332 -11.30 20.74 -2.75
CA ALA A 332 -12.25 21.71 -2.25
C ALA A 332 -13.54 21.69 -3.08
N SER A 333 -14.66 21.99 -2.44
CA SER A 333 -16.00 21.93 -3.07
C SER A 333 -16.10 22.80 -4.32
N PHE A 334 -16.81 22.31 -5.33
CA PHE A 334 -17.09 23.01 -6.59
C PHE A 334 -18.43 22.55 -7.17
N ASP A 335 -19.00 23.33 -8.08
CA ASP A 335 -20.20 22.97 -8.86
C ASP A 335 -19.80 22.81 -10.33
N ALA A 336 -19.81 21.58 -10.85
CA ALA A 336 -19.56 21.27 -12.26
C ALA A 336 -20.88 21.12 -13.06
N SER A 337 -22.02 21.54 -12.53
CA SER A 337 -23.28 21.51 -13.25
C SER A 337 -23.29 22.52 -14.40
N TYR A 338 -23.98 22.21 -15.48
CA TYR A 338 -24.13 23.05 -16.66
C TYR A 338 -25.53 22.92 -17.22
N ASP A 339 -25.85 23.82 -18.16
CA ASP A 339 -27.18 23.89 -18.79
C ASP A 339 -27.49 22.60 -19.56
N ALA A 340 -28.68 22.07 -19.39
CA ALA A 340 -29.10 20.82 -20.05
C ALA A 340 -29.19 20.95 -21.59
N SER A 341 -29.18 22.18 -22.11
CA SER A 341 -29.16 22.48 -23.55
C SER A 341 -27.79 22.95 -24.04
N TRP A 342 -26.74 22.80 -23.21
CA TRP A 342 -25.36 23.22 -23.51
C TRP A 342 -25.24 24.72 -23.82
N ASN A 343 -26.03 25.57 -23.15
CA ASN A 343 -26.08 27.02 -23.30
C ASN A 343 -25.58 27.74 -22.04
N ASP A 344 -24.30 27.65 -21.78
CA ASP A 344 -23.69 28.11 -20.54
C ASP A 344 -23.09 29.50 -20.59
N VAL A 345 -22.48 29.88 -21.73
CA VAL A 345 -21.67 31.10 -21.86
C VAL A 345 -22.43 32.16 -22.64
N SER A 346 -22.76 33.27 -21.98
CA SER A 346 -23.37 34.44 -22.62
C SER A 346 -22.33 35.25 -23.39
N GLN A 347 -22.76 35.79 -24.56
CA GLN A 347 -21.93 36.57 -25.47
C GLN A 347 -22.48 37.98 -25.66
N PRO A 348 -21.67 39.01 -26.02
CA PRO A 348 -22.17 40.33 -26.36
C PRO A 348 -23.07 40.35 -27.59
N GLY A 349 -24.14 41.15 -27.59
CA GLY A 349 -24.94 41.45 -28.77
C GLY A 349 -25.80 40.32 -29.34
N THR A 350 -25.93 39.20 -28.66
CA THR A 350 -26.76 38.04 -29.08
C THR A 350 -27.38 37.33 -27.88
N THR A 351 -28.47 36.62 -28.13
CA THR A 351 -29.06 35.70 -27.15
C THR A 351 -28.53 34.29 -27.29
N GLN A 352 -27.82 33.98 -28.37
CA GLN A 352 -27.14 32.69 -28.53
C GLN A 352 -26.04 32.57 -27.50
N LYS A 353 -26.09 31.51 -26.73
CA LYS A 353 -25.03 31.15 -25.76
C LYS A 353 -24.15 30.04 -26.32
N LEU A 354 -22.97 29.88 -25.73
CA LEU A 354 -22.02 28.85 -26.09
C LEU A 354 -21.99 27.72 -25.05
N ASP A 355 -21.54 26.57 -25.48
CA ASP A 355 -21.26 25.40 -24.61
C ASP A 355 -20.03 25.65 -23.75
N GLY A 356 -20.16 25.49 -22.46
CA GLY A 356 -19.05 25.60 -21.49
C GLY A 356 -18.24 24.33 -21.29
N ILE A 357 -18.58 23.25 -21.98
CA ILE A 357 -17.93 21.93 -21.92
C ILE A 357 -17.73 21.46 -20.47
N GLY A 358 -18.82 21.10 -19.80
CA GLY A 358 -18.79 20.54 -18.45
C GLY A 358 -18.67 19.01 -18.46
N GLY A 359 -18.40 18.43 -17.28
CA GLY A 359 -18.40 16.98 -17.07
C GLY A 359 -17.06 16.28 -17.36
N VAL A 360 -16.07 16.94 -17.96
CA VAL A 360 -14.78 16.37 -18.33
C VAL A 360 -13.62 17.25 -17.89
N CYS A 361 -12.47 16.63 -17.61
CA CYS A 361 -11.21 17.36 -17.55
C CYS A 361 -10.81 17.83 -18.96
N MET A 362 -10.39 19.08 -19.08
CA MET A 362 -9.96 19.64 -20.34
C MET A 362 -8.60 19.12 -20.76
N PHE A 363 -8.41 18.89 -22.06
CA PHE A 363 -7.16 18.35 -22.61
C PHE A 363 -6.00 19.34 -22.39
N ARG A 364 -4.86 18.88 -21.91
CA ARG A 364 -4.37 17.54 -21.59
C ARG A 364 -3.97 17.42 -20.12
N SER A 365 -3.68 16.19 -19.65
CA SER A 365 -3.12 15.92 -18.33
C SER A 365 -1.59 15.78 -18.44
N GLN A 366 -0.86 16.89 -18.34
CA GLN A 366 0.60 16.85 -18.45
C GLN A 366 1.21 16.17 -17.22
N TRP A 367 1.92 15.05 -17.46
CA TRP A 367 2.73 14.36 -16.46
C TRP A 367 4.19 14.75 -16.55
N LYS A 368 4.87 14.90 -15.40
CA LYS A 368 6.29 15.27 -15.34
C LYS A 368 6.99 14.63 -14.16
N SER A 369 8.22 14.15 -14.34
CA SER A 369 9.05 13.59 -13.27
C SER A 369 10.03 14.62 -12.72
N TRP A 370 10.17 14.66 -11.39
CA TRP A 370 11.10 15.51 -10.64
C TRP A 370 12.09 14.67 -9.81
N GLY A 371 12.22 13.38 -10.11
CA GLY A 371 13.07 12.44 -9.38
C GLY A 371 12.36 11.87 -8.14
N SER A 372 12.24 12.62 -7.05
CA SER A 372 11.59 12.16 -5.81
C SER A 372 10.06 12.16 -5.87
N TYR A 373 9.46 12.85 -6.81
CA TYR A 373 8.02 12.89 -7.05
C TYR A 373 7.72 13.15 -8.53
N ASN A 374 6.51 12.77 -8.93
CA ASN A 374 5.95 13.11 -10.23
C ASN A 374 4.82 14.13 -10.05
N THR A 375 4.56 14.96 -11.04
CA THR A 375 3.43 15.90 -11.06
C THR A 375 2.47 15.61 -12.20
N VAL A 376 1.20 15.92 -11.97
CA VAL A 376 0.20 16.09 -13.02
C VAL A 376 -0.57 17.39 -12.77
N VAL A 377 -0.75 18.19 -13.81
CA VAL A 377 -1.63 19.37 -13.78
C VAL A 377 -2.88 19.08 -14.58
N LEU A 378 -4.04 19.48 -14.01
CA LEU A 378 -5.37 19.26 -14.57
C LEU A 378 -6.20 20.52 -14.45
N ASN A 379 -7.17 20.70 -15.37
CA ASN A 379 -8.16 21.74 -15.26
C ASN A 379 -9.53 21.29 -15.83
N TRP A 380 -10.61 21.94 -15.36
CA TRP A 380 -11.97 21.72 -15.83
C TRP A 380 -12.88 22.93 -15.59
N GLY A 381 -13.99 23.00 -16.31
CA GLY A 381 -14.97 24.05 -16.15
C GLY A 381 -15.82 23.87 -14.90
N VAL A 382 -16.09 24.96 -14.17
CA VAL A 382 -16.97 24.99 -13.00
C VAL A 382 -17.94 26.17 -13.09
N LYS A 383 -19.11 26.00 -12.49
CA LYS A 383 -20.13 27.05 -12.40
C LYS A 383 -19.87 27.93 -11.19
N ILE A 384 -19.80 29.21 -11.41
CA ILE A 384 -19.64 30.23 -10.37
C ILE A 384 -20.99 30.84 -9.95
N SER A 385 -21.86 31.03 -10.94
CA SER A 385 -23.22 31.52 -10.73
C SER A 385 -24.12 31.02 -11.87
N ALA A 386 -25.39 31.40 -11.87
CA ALA A 386 -26.31 31.08 -12.97
C ALA A 386 -25.84 31.60 -14.35
N THR A 387 -24.96 32.60 -14.39
CA THR A 387 -24.51 33.26 -15.61
C THR A 387 -23.01 33.27 -15.81
N GLN A 388 -22.23 32.71 -14.88
CA GLN A 388 -20.78 32.74 -14.93
C GLN A 388 -20.19 31.35 -14.79
N ARG A 389 -19.27 30.99 -15.69
CA ARG A 389 -18.38 29.83 -15.62
C ARG A 389 -16.95 30.26 -15.36
N SER A 390 -16.17 29.39 -14.77
CA SER A 390 -14.74 29.61 -14.61
C SER A 390 -13.96 28.30 -14.60
N ILE A 391 -12.67 28.36 -14.31
CA ILE A 391 -11.77 27.23 -14.42
C ILE A 391 -11.27 26.84 -13.04
N LYS A 392 -11.55 25.59 -12.66
CA LYS A 392 -10.87 24.92 -11.57
C LYS A 392 -9.62 24.22 -12.12
N TRP A 393 -8.54 24.30 -11.37
CA TRP A 393 -7.26 23.66 -11.71
C TRP A 393 -6.65 23.03 -10.48
N CYS A 394 -5.81 22.02 -10.68
CA CYS A 394 -5.04 21.41 -9.59
C CYS A 394 -3.67 20.88 -10.07
N GLU A 395 -2.77 20.71 -9.12
CA GLU A 395 -1.52 19.97 -9.23
C GLU A 395 -1.59 18.78 -8.28
N LEU A 396 -1.52 17.59 -8.85
CA LEU A 396 -1.37 16.34 -8.11
C LEU A 396 0.11 15.96 -8.07
N ARG A 397 0.56 15.38 -6.97
CA ARG A 397 1.90 14.81 -6.83
C ARG A 397 1.84 13.34 -6.45
N GLN A 398 2.70 12.56 -7.10
CA GLN A 398 2.93 11.17 -6.76
C GLN A 398 4.32 11.01 -6.15
N ASN A 399 4.39 10.48 -4.95
CA ASN A 399 5.67 10.13 -4.33
C ASN A 399 6.27 8.92 -5.07
N THR A 400 7.50 9.02 -5.59
CA THR A 400 8.10 7.96 -6.41
C THR A 400 8.49 6.71 -5.61
N SER A 401 8.72 6.85 -4.30
CA SER A 401 9.09 5.72 -3.43
C SER A 401 7.88 4.89 -3.00
N THR A 402 6.71 5.54 -2.80
CA THR A 402 5.50 4.89 -2.29
C THR A 402 4.42 4.68 -3.35
N GLY A 403 4.52 5.38 -4.49
CA GLY A 403 3.49 5.38 -5.53
C GLY A 403 2.20 6.15 -5.17
N VAL A 404 2.12 6.73 -3.98
CA VAL A 404 0.91 7.38 -3.46
C VAL A 404 0.73 8.76 -4.08
N TRP A 405 -0.48 9.03 -4.57
CA TRP A 405 -0.92 10.33 -5.08
C TRP A 405 -1.49 11.20 -3.97
N SER A 406 -1.27 12.51 -4.09
CA SER A 406 -1.83 13.53 -3.19
C SER A 406 -2.12 14.82 -3.95
N LEU A 407 -3.09 15.59 -3.47
CA LEU A 407 -3.32 16.96 -3.91
C LEU A 407 -2.23 17.86 -3.31
N TYR A 408 -1.47 18.53 -4.18
CA TYR A 408 -0.44 19.47 -3.74
C TYR A 408 -0.98 20.90 -3.68
N GLN A 409 -1.75 21.31 -4.69
CA GLN A 409 -2.43 22.60 -4.73
C GLN A 409 -3.61 22.57 -5.69
N GLU A 410 -4.56 23.45 -5.47
CA GLU A 410 -5.73 23.66 -6.32
C GLU A 410 -6.23 25.07 -6.22
N GLY A 411 -7.01 25.52 -7.21
CA GLY A 411 -7.67 26.81 -7.18
C GLY A 411 -8.79 26.90 -8.21
N ILE A 412 -9.72 27.83 -7.99
CA ILE A 412 -10.70 28.29 -8.97
C ILE A 412 -10.33 29.71 -9.36
N TYR A 413 -10.10 29.93 -10.67
CA TYR A 413 -9.67 31.23 -11.17
C TYR A 413 -10.86 32.04 -11.69
N THR A 414 -11.39 32.94 -10.87
CA THR A 414 -12.56 33.80 -11.16
C THR A 414 -12.32 35.24 -10.67
N PRO A 415 -11.32 35.97 -11.25
CA PRO A 415 -10.86 37.25 -10.72
C PRO A 415 -11.81 38.40 -10.97
N ASP A 416 -12.78 38.26 -11.86
CA ASP A 416 -13.80 39.24 -12.23
C ASP A 416 -15.10 38.53 -12.63
N ALA A 417 -16.10 39.27 -13.12
CA ALA A 417 -17.41 38.76 -13.54
C ALA A 417 -17.42 38.09 -14.93
N ALA A 418 -16.31 38.10 -15.66
CA ALA A 418 -16.25 37.48 -16.98
C ALA A 418 -16.24 35.94 -16.88
N THR A 419 -16.88 35.29 -17.84
CA THR A 419 -16.86 33.84 -17.99
C THR A 419 -15.53 33.38 -18.61
N ARG A 420 -14.98 32.28 -18.07
CA ARG A 420 -13.79 31.61 -18.58
C ARG A 420 -14.07 30.13 -18.76
N TRP A 421 -13.68 29.57 -19.91
CA TRP A 421 -13.89 28.16 -20.25
C TRP A 421 -12.83 27.68 -21.25
N MET A 422 -12.89 26.42 -21.68
CA MET A 422 -11.93 25.83 -22.62
C MET A 422 -10.48 26.02 -22.18
N GLY A 423 -10.21 25.70 -20.92
CA GLY A 423 -8.87 25.83 -20.34
C GLY A 423 -7.91 24.75 -20.83
N SER A 424 -6.63 25.12 -20.97
CA SER A 424 -5.53 24.16 -21.12
C SER A 424 -4.37 24.57 -20.23
N ILE A 425 -3.80 23.61 -19.51
CA ILE A 425 -2.83 23.84 -18.44
C ILE A 425 -1.55 23.03 -18.67
N ALA A 426 -0.40 23.60 -18.38
CA ALA A 426 0.89 22.92 -18.42
C ALA A 426 1.87 23.52 -17.41
N MET A 427 2.93 22.75 -17.07
CA MET A 427 3.98 23.14 -16.13
C MET A 427 5.34 23.11 -16.85
N ASP A 428 6.15 24.17 -16.70
CA ASP A 428 7.50 24.25 -17.26
C ASP A 428 8.56 23.49 -16.43
N ASN A 429 9.81 23.49 -16.86
CA ASN A 429 10.93 22.87 -16.14
C ASN A 429 11.36 23.62 -14.87
N ASN A 430 10.83 24.82 -14.63
CA ASN A 430 11.03 25.57 -13.39
C ASN A 430 9.90 25.33 -12.36
N GLY A 431 8.90 24.52 -12.70
CA GLY A 431 7.70 24.30 -11.88
C GLY A 431 6.70 25.44 -11.95
N SER A 432 6.84 26.36 -12.95
CA SER A 432 5.86 27.41 -13.19
C SER A 432 4.70 26.84 -14.02
N ILE A 433 3.48 27.27 -13.73
CA ILE A 433 2.27 26.78 -14.41
C ILE A 433 1.72 27.88 -15.30
N GLY A 434 1.46 27.55 -16.57
CA GLY A 434 0.67 28.37 -17.50
C GLY A 434 -0.73 27.79 -17.66
N LEU A 435 -1.75 28.65 -17.67
CA LEU A 435 -3.15 28.33 -17.95
C LEU A 435 -3.66 29.26 -19.03
N VAL A 436 -4.10 28.74 -20.14
CA VAL A 436 -4.73 29.46 -21.25
C VAL A 436 -6.20 29.08 -21.35
N TYR A 437 -7.07 30.02 -21.75
CA TYR A 437 -8.50 29.79 -21.80
C TYR A 437 -9.18 30.83 -22.72
N MET A 438 -10.42 30.52 -23.08
CA MET A 438 -11.35 31.49 -23.66
C MET A 438 -12.00 32.35 -22.58
N LYS A 439 -12.24 33.61 -22.90
CA LYS A 439 -12.92 34.58 -22.02
C LYS A 439 -13.95 35.38 -22.79
N ALA A 440 -15.13 35.56 -22.20
CA ALA A 440 -16.19 36.44 -22.70
C ALA A 440 -16.91 37.16 -21.52
N ASP A 441 -17.43 38.35 -21.81
CA ASP A 441 -18.32 39.08 -20.91
C ASP A 441 -19.39 39.80 -21.71
N ALA A 442 -20.59 39.26 -21.66
CA ALA A 442 -21.73 39.84 -22.37
C ALA A 442 -22.08 41.25 -21.92
N THR A 443 -21.94 41.55 -20.62
CA THR A 443 -22.22 42.84 -20.00
C THR A 443 -21.10 43.85 -20.21
N GLY A 444 -19.85 43.37 -20.07
CA GLY A 444 -18.64 44.17 -20.28
C GLY A 444 -18.23 44.34 -21.74
N GLY A 445 -18.97 43.74 -22.70
CA GLY A 445 -18.69 43.88 -24.13
C GLY A 445 -17.46 43.12 -24.61
N ILE A 446 -17.00 42.05 -23.86
CA ILE A 446 -15.86 41.22 -24.23
C ILE A 446 -16.39 40.05 -25.06
N TYR A 447 -16.04 40.03 -26.35
CA TYR A 447 -16.32 38.89 -27.25
C TYR A 447 -15.39 37.72 -26.96
N PRO A 448 -15.79 36.47 -27.29
CA PRO A 448 -14.96 35.26 -27.05
C PRO A 448 -13.56 35.40 -27.63
N GLY A 449 -12.57 35.57 -26.77
CA GLY A 449 -11.15 35.77 -27.08
C GLY A 449 -10.25 34.89 -26.22
N LEU A 450 -8.96 34.82 -26.54
CA LEU A 450 -7.99 33.99 -25.86
C LEU A 450 -7.11 34.80 -24.92
N TYR A 451 -6.94 34.29 -23.72
CA TYR A 451 -6.14 34.89 -22.64
C TYR A 451 -5.31 33.83 -21.94
N TYR A 452 -4.22 34.26 -21.34
CA TYR A 452 -3.48 33.38 -20.42
C TYR A 452 -3.22 34.04 -19.07
N THR A 453 -3.05 33.23 -18.08
CA THR A 453 -2.54 33.56 -16.76
C THR A 453 -1.59 32.45 -16.31
N GLY A 454 -1.09 32.51 -15.10
CA GLY A 454 -0.21 31.47 -14.58
C GLY A 454 0.34 31.82 -13.22
N ARG A 455 1.24 30.96 -12.76
CA ARG A 455 2.00 31.16 -11.53
C ARG A 455 3.46 30.74 -11.72
N ARG A 456 4.33 31.40 -10.98
CA ARG A 456 5.72 30.98 -10.82
C ARG A 456 5.81 29.90 -9.74
N SER A 457 6.85 29.12 -9.75
CA SER A 457 7.08 28.09 -8.72
C SER A 457 7.17 28.65 -7.29
N CYS A 458 7.60 29.91 -7.13
CA CYS A 458 7.71 30.61 -5.85
C CYS A 458 6.42 31.28 -5.36
N ASP A 459 5.40 31.37 -6.18
CA ASP A 459 4.15 32.04 -5.80
C ASP A 459 3.36 31.23 -4.75
N PRO A 460 2.49 31.86 -3.95
CA PRO A 460 1.67 31.17 -2.98
C PRO A 460 0.85 30.06 -3.62
N LEU A 461 0.79 28.88 -2.98
CA LEU A 461 0.03 27.73 -3.49
C LEU A 461 -1.45 28.09 -3.67
N GLY A 462 -2.09 27.46 -4.67
CA GLY A 462 -3.50 27.64 -4.98
C GLY A 462 -3.86 28.96 -5.68
N THR A 463 -2.85 29.76 -6.07
CA THR A 463 -3.07 31.04 -6.76
C THR A 463 -2.40 31.11 -8.12
N LEU A 464 -2.94 31.95 -9.01
CA LEU A 464 -2.39 32.30 -10.33
C LEU A 464 -2.10 33.81 -10.36
N PRO A 465 -0.98 34.27 -9.79
CA PRO A 465 -0.70 35.69 -9.61
C PRO A 465 -0.28 36.43 -10.88
N ILE A 466 -0.03 35.73 -11.98
CA ILE A 466 0.26 36.39 -13.25
C ILE A 466 -0.99 37.13 -13.72
N THR A 467 -0.87 38.44 -13.95
CA THR A 467 -1.93 39.26 -14.51
C THR A 467 -2.42 38.66 -15.83
N GLU A 468 -3.74 38.50 -15.96
CA GLU A 468 -4.37 37.98 -17.17
C GLU A 468 -3.88 38.75 -18.41
N THR A 469 -3.31 38.05 -19.36
CA THR A 469 -2.68 38.63 -20.54
C THR A 469 -3.44 38.23 -21.79
N LEU A 470 -3.79 39.21 -22.61
CA LEU A 470 -4.49 39.01 -23.88
C LEU A 470 -3.57 38.33 -24.91
N ILE A 471 -4.03 37.26 -25.51
CA ILE A 471 -3.41 36.62 -26.69
C ILE A 471 -4.04 37.18 -27.95
N VAL A 472 -5.37 37.08 -28.04
CA VAL A 472 -6.12 37.66 -29.19
C VAL A 472 -7.54 38.02 -28.70
N ALA A 473 -7.99 39.23 -29.05
CA ALA A 473 -9.35 39.68 -28.72
C ALA A 473 -10.37 39.07 -29.69
N GLY A 474 -11.50 38.64 -29.12
CA GLY A 474 -12.69 38.38 -29.94
C GLY A 474 -13.23 39.67 -30.54
N THR A 475 -13.79 39.61 -31.73
CA THR A 475 -14.36 40.78 -32.46
C THR A 475 -15.79 40.58 -32.88
N GLY A 476 -16.42 39.43 -32.53
CA GLY A 476 -17.80 39.10 -32.82
C GLY A 476 -18.30 37.96 -31.93
N SER A 477 -19.58 37.61 -32.09
CA SER A 477 -20.25 36.51 -31.39
C SER A 477 -20.65 35.38 -32.33
N GLN A 478 -20.66 34.15 -31.83
CA GLN A 478 -21.26 33.01 -32.49
C GLN A 478 -22.82 33.16 -32.41
N THR A 479 -23.51 33.17 -33.56
CA THR A 479 -24.95 33.43 -33.58
C THR A 479 -25.79 32.30 -34.15
N THR A 480 -25.16 31.24 -34.70
CA THR A 480 -25.83 30.16 -35.41
C THR A 480 -25.71 28.79 -34.73
N SER A 481 -24.84 28.66 -33.77
CA SER A 481 -24.61 27.41 -33.01
C SER A 481 -24.19 27.75 -31.58
N ASN A 482 -24.38 26.82 -30.64
CA ASN A 482 -23.78 26.90 -29.31
C ASN A 482 -22.38 26.26 -29.28
N ARG A 483 -21.90 25.67 -30.38
CA ARG A 483 -20.62 24.98 -30.45
C ARG A 483 -19.48 25.99 -30.68
N ASP A 484 -18.47 25.89 -29.82
CA ASP A 484 -17.33 26.81 -29.76
C ASP A 484 -16.09 26.08 -29.19
N GLY A 485 -15.55 25.13 -29.97
CA GLY A 485 -14.43 24.28 -29.64
C GLY A 485 -14.69 23.27 -28.56
N ASP A 486 -14.17 22.06 -28.75
CA ASP A 486 -14.14 20.99 -27.74
C ASP A 486 -12.71 20.78 -27.23
N TYR A 487 -11.73 21.43 -27.87
CA TYR A 487 -10.31 21.28 -27.62
C TYR A 487 -9.58 22.62 -27.56
N ALA A 488 -8.63 22.71 -26.66
CA ALA A 488 -7.55 23.67 -26.64
C ALA A 488 -6.30 22.95 -26.15
N GLN A 489 -5.13 23.28 -26.65
CA GLN A 489 -3.94 22.52 -26.31
C GLN A 489 -2.77 23.43 -26.00
N LEU A 490 -2.25 23.27 -24.76
CA LEU A 490 -1.03 23.88 -24.24
C LEU A 490 0.06 22.81 -24.12
N VAL A 491 1.19 23.01 -24.76
CA VAL A 491 2.35 22.12 -24.73
C VAL A 491 3.60 22.88 -24.36
N LEU A 492 4.65 22.16 -23.95
CA LEU A 492 5.97 22.76 -23.79
C LEU A 492 6.81 22.59 -25.07
N ASP A 493 7.52 23.65 -25.39
CA ASP A 493 8.67 23.61 -26.29
C ASP A 493 9.72 22.60 -25.80
N PRO A 494 10.52 22.00 -26.69
CA PRO A 494 11.69 21.22 -26.27
C PRO A 494 12.67 21.95 -25.36
N ASP A 495 12.71 23.29 -25.35
CA ASP A 495 13.48 24.12 -24.41
C ASP A 495 13.04 23.94 -22.94
N GLY A 496 11.80 23.45 -22.73
CA GLY A 496 11.23 23.13 -21.44
C GLY A 496 10.73 24.34 -20.63
N ILE A 497 10.76 25.54 -21.17
CA ILE A 497 10.35 26.78 -20.49
C ILE A 497 9.36 27.61 -21.30
N THR A 498 9.28 27.40 -22.61
CA THR A 498 8.36 28.12 -23.50
C THR A 498 7.10 27.28 -23.68
N PHE A 499 5.96 27.88 -23.42
CA PHE A 499 4.64 27.30 -23.66
C PHE A 499 4.20 27.64 -25.08
N TRP A 500 3.68 26.64 -25.80
CA TRP A 500 3.00 26.79 -27.06
C TRP A 500 1.54 26.40 -26.93
N PHE A 501 0.66 27.21 -27.51
CA PHE A 501 -0.78 27.03 -27.38
C PHE A 501 -1.48 27.17 -28.72
N THR A 502 -2.55 26.42 -28.89
CA THR A 502 -3.58 26.65 -29.89
C THR A 502 -4.98 26.58 -29.31
N GLY A 503 -5.85 27.47 -29.71
CA GLY A 503 -7.24 27.54 -29.28
C GLY A 503 -8.09 28.33 -30.28
N GLU A 504 -9.39 28.26 -30.10
CA GLU A 504 -10.41 28.95 -30.90
C GLU A 504 -10.77 30.32 -30.30
N TYR A 505 -11.16 31.27 -31.15
CA TYR A 505 -11.71 32.57 -30.77
C TYR A 505 -12.65 33.11 -31.86
N MET A 506 -13.53 34.07 -31.51
CA MET A 506 -14.43 34.69 -32.47
C MET A 506 -13.78 35.92 -33.12
N GLY A 507 -13.26 35.77 -34.36
CA GLY A 507 -12.43 36.75 -35.06
C GLY A 507 -13.09 37.45 -36.26
N GLY A 508 -14.40 37.72 -36.24
CA GLY A 508 -15.10 38.35 -37.36
C GLY A 508 -16.46 38.97 -37.00
N SER A 509 -17.18 39.49 -37.96
CA SER A 509 -18.54 39.93 -37.79
C SER A 509 -19.45 38.72 -37.44
N SER A 510 -20.37 38.88 -36.52
CA SER A 510 -21.28 37.86 -36.01
C SER A 510 -21.85 36.94 -37.08
N GLY A 511 -21.66 35.63 -36.95
CA GLY A 511 -22.13 34.57 -37.86
C GLY A 511 -21.23 33.37 -37.86
N GLY A 512 -21.67 32.26 -38.46
CA GLY A 512 -20.99 30.95 -38.42
C GLY A 512 -19.60 30.89 -39.05
N SER A 513 -19.17 31.90 -39.82
CA SER A 513 -17.82 32.00 -40.35
C SER A 513 -16.86 32.89 -39.52
N ALA A 514 -17.33 33.30 -38.34
CA ALA A 514 -16.58 34.21 -37.45
C ALA A 514 -15.47 33.55 -36.64
N ALA A 515 -15.52 32.25 -36.42
CA ALA A 515 -14.54 31.53 -35.66
C ALA A 515 -13.16 31.45 -36.32
N ARG A 516 -12.11 31.52 -35.56
CA ARG A 516 -10.68 31.51 -35.95
C ARG A 516 -9.90 30.73 -34.95
N THR A 517 -8.74 30.23 -35.33
CA THR A 517 -7.78 29.69 -34.37
C THR A 517 -6.53 30.59 -34.27
N GLN A 518 -5.92 30.57 -33.11
CA GLN A 518 -4.68 31.30 -32.85
C GLN A 518 -3.61 30.33 -32.37
N ILE A 519 -2.39 30.58 -32.76
CA ILE A 519 -1.19 29.90 -32.26
C ILE A 519 -0.36 30.94 -31.54
N CYS A 520 0.01 30.70 -30.30
CA CYS A 520 0.90 31.60 -29.57
C CYS A 520 1.94 30.86 -28.75
N SER A 521 3.01 31.55 -28.42
CA SER A 521 3.95 31.09 -27.41
C SER A 521 4.24 32.18 -26.40
N PHE A 522 4.47 31.77 -25.15
CA PHE A 522 4.80 32.67 -24.05
C PHE A 522 5.67 31.97 -23.02
N GLN A 523 6.24 32.73 -22.09
CA GLN A 523 6.98 32.22 -20.94
C GLN A 523 6.42 32.86 -19.66
N ILE A 524 6.34 32.09 -18.59
CA ILE A 524 6.08 32.60 -17.26
C ILE A 524 7.33 33.32 -16.75
N PRO A 525 7.21 34.56 -16.17
CA PRO A 525 8.35 35.25 -15.60
C PRO A 525 9.05 34.38 -14.55
N VAL A 526 10.38 34.38 -14.52
CA VAL A 526 11.11 33.67 -13.49
C VAL A 526 10.93 34.34 -12.12
N CYS A 527 11.01 33.54 -11.05
CA CYS A 527 11.02 34.08 -9.70
C CYS A 527 12.27 34.96 -9.52
N THR A 528 12.07 36.21 -9.14
CA THR A 528 13.15 37.06 -8.61
C THR A 528 13.19 36.82 -7.10
N SER A 529 13.89 35.82 -6.65
CA SER A 529 14.07 35.53 -5.22
C SER A 529 15.55 35.41 -4.92
N ASP A 530 15.92 35.72 -3.68
CA ASP A 530 17.28 35.62 -3.21
C ASP A 530 17.84 34.19 -3.39
N ALA A 531 19.09 34.08 -3.77
CA ALA A 531 19.82 32.84 -3.61
C ALA A 531 19.80 32.43 -2.14
N SER A 532 19.60 31.20 -1.86
CA SER A 532 19.67 30.66 -0.50
C SER A 532 20.33 29.29 -0.50
N VAL A 533 20.92 28.92 0.63
CA VAL A 533 21.47 27.59 0.82
C VAL A 533 21.27 27.18 2.26
N VAL A 534 20.86 25.93 2.47
CA VAL A 534 20.71 25.34 3.80
C VAL A 534 21.59 24.11 3.84
N ILE A 535 22.36 23.94 4.94
CA ILE A 535 23.14 22.72 5.15
C ILE A 535 22.52 21.85 6.21
N SER A 536 22.66 20.54 6.02
CA SER A 536 22.23 19.52 6.98
C SER A 536 23.24 18.38 7.05
N VAL A 537 23.26 17.66 8.17
CA VAL A 537 24.00 16.40 8.30
C VAL A 537 23.24 15.30 7.58
N THR A 538 23.88 14.63 6.60
CA THR A 538 23.24 13.57 5.79
C THR A 538 23.86 12.20 6.00
N ALA A 539 25.09 12.13 6.53
CA ALA A 539 25.68 10.89 7.01
C ALA A 539 26.55 11.17 8.25
N GLY A 540 26.63 10.20 9.15
CA GLY A 540 27.15 10.41 10.50
C GLY A 540 26.08 11.01 11.40
N SER A 541 26.49 11.59 12.51
CA SER A 541 25.60 12.24 13.50
C SER A 541 26.23 13.51 14.07
N ASN A 542 25.38 14.40 14.60
CA ASN A 542 25.81 15.51 15.45
C ASN A 542 24.84 15.56 16.65
N PRO A 543 25.28 15.23 17.86
CA PRO A 543 26.65 14.94 18.29
C PRO A 543 27.31 13.75 17.57
N MET A 544 28.65 13.81 17.39
CA MET A 544 29.45 12.76 16.76
C MET A 544 30.51 12.20 17.72
N CYS A 545 31.05 11.03 17.41
CA CYS A 545 32.19 10.50 18.15
C CYS A 545 33.49 11.13 17.63
N ALA A 546 34.46 11.33 18.52
CA ALA A 546 35.77 11.82 18.11
C ALA A 546 36.38 10.92 17.02
N GLY A 547 36.84 11.53 15.92
CA GLY A 547 37.45 10.84 14.79
C GLY A 547 36.46 10.12 13.86
N SER A 548 35.14 10.17 14.13
CA SER A 548 34.13 9.64 13.20
C SER A 548 33.97 10.56 11.99
N SER A 549 33.56 9.98 10.86
CA SER A 549 33.26 10.74 9.65
C SER A 549 31.84 11.29 9.72
N VAL A 550 31.68 12.57 9.36
CA VAL A 550 30.37 13.22 9.18
C VAL A 550 30.31 13.86 7.79
N THR A 551 29.17 13.73 7.13
CA THR A 551 28.90 14.34 5.82
C THR A 551 27.80 15.37 5.93
N PHE A 552 28.06 16.55 5.40
CA PHE A 552 27.12 17.65 5.26
C PHE A 552 26.67 17.74 3.79
N THR A 553 25.41 18.03 3.56
CA THR A 553 24.85 18.31 2.23
C THR A 553 24.26 19.71 2.23
N ALA A 554 24.58 20.46 1.19
CA ALA A 554 24.03 21.76 0.89
C ALA A 554 22.82 21.60 -0.04
N SER A 555 21.67 22.14 0.39
CA SER A 555 20.44 22.19 -0.40
C SER A 555 20.24 23.64 -0.88
N PRO A 556 20.45 23.90 -2.18
CA PRO A 556 20.33 25.24 -2.73
C PRO A 556 18.86 25.62 -2.92
N GLY A 557 18.49 26.86 -2.59
CA GLY A 557 17.29 27.54 -3.08
C GLY A 557 17.71 28.56 -4.14
N ASN A 558 17.07 28.50 -5.32
CA ASN A 558 17.40 29.35 -6.48
C ASN A 558 18.89 29.26 -6.87
N GLY A 559 19.49 28.07 -6.76
CA GLY A 559 20.88 27.85 -7.09
C GLY A 559 21.17 27.81 -8.61
N GLY A 560 20.12 27.58 -9.43
CA GLY A 560 20.25 27.38 -10.87
C GLY A 560 20.64 25.93 -11.21
N THR A 561 21.11 25.71 -12.44
CA THR A 561 21.44 24.38 -12.95
C THR A 561 22.82 23.85 -12.48
N THR A 562 23.76 24.76 -12.18
CA THR A 562 25.13 24.43 -11.76
C THR A 562 25.62 25.39 -10.68
N PRO A 563 25.04 25.36 -9.47
CA PRO A 563 25.52 26.23 -8.38
C PRO A 563 26.94 25.85 -7.96
N ALA A 564 27.74 26.85 -7.56
CA ALA A 564 29.06 26.63 -7.03
C ALA A 564 29.05 26.70 -5.50
N TYR A 565 29.80 25.82 -4.83
CA TYR A 565 29.83 25.68 -3.37
C TYR A 565 31.22 25.91 -2.81
N GLN A 566 31.34 26.66 -1.71
CA GLN A 566 32.54 26.79 -0.89
C GLN A 566 32.21 26.50 0.56
N TRP A 567 32.66 25.37 1.06
CA TRP A 567 32.53 24.96 2.45
C TRP A 567 33.53 25.69 3.35
N LYS A 568 33.15 25.94 4.58
CA LYS A 568 33.97 26.60 5.59
C LYS A 568 33.86 25.90 6.93
N VAL A 569 35.01 25.79 7.62
CA VAL A 569 35.11 25.42 9.04
C VAL A 569 35.70 26.62 9.79
N ASN A 570 34.98 27.13 10.78
CA ASN A 570 35.34 28.33 11.54
C ASN A 570 35.70 29.52 10.64
N GLY A 571 34.98 29.67 9.52
CA GLY A 571 35.22 30.73 8.53
C GLY A 571 36.32 30.46 7.52
N ASN A 572 37.18 29.43 7.73
CA ASN A 572 38.26 29.08 6.79
C ASN A 572 37.74 28.15 5.69
N ASN A 573 38.20 28.38 4.44
CA ASN A 573 37.79 27.57 3.30
C ASN A 573 38.29 26.14 3.42
N VAL A 574 37.40 25.18 3.22
CA VAL A 574 37.67 23.73 3.20
C VAL A 574 36.92 23.06 2.06
N GLY A 575 37.23 21.80 1.81
CA GLY A 575 36.53 20.97 0.80
C GLY A 575 36.77 21.43 -0.64
N THR A 576 35.92 20.91 -1.54
CA THR A 576 35.91 21.21 -2.98
C THR A 576 34.60 21.84 -3.38
N ASN A 577 34.48 22.32 -4.63
CA ASN A 577 33.19 22.75 -5.19
C ASN A 577 32.25 21.54 -5.37
N SER A 578 31.57 21.16 -4.29
CA SER A 578 30.64 20.01 -4.24
C SER A 578 29.47 20.36 -3.34
N PRO A 579 28.24 19.89 -3.64
CA PRO A 579 27.11 20.03 -2.75
C PRO A 579 27.28 19.25 -1.43
N THR A 580 28.35 18.42 -1.31
CA THR A 580 28.64 17.65 -0.09
C THR A 580 30.03 17.95 0.44
N PHE A 581 30.17 17.95 1.77
CA PHE A 581 31.44 18.06 2.49
C PHE A 581 31.52 16.96 3.54
N THR A 582 32.60 16.16 3.51
CA THR A 582 32.85 15.07 4.46
C THR A 582 34.14 15.32 5.21
N SER A 583 34.11 15.16 6.55
CA SER A 583 35.29 15.28 7.40
C SER A 583 35.24 14.31 8.57
N SER A 584 36.43 13.80 8.96
CA SER A 584 36.65 13.01 10.19
C SER A 584 37.59 13.72 11.19
N SER A 585 38.01 14.95 10.86
CA SER A 585 38.97 15.72 11.68
C SER A 585 38.32 16.87 12.47
N LEU A 586 36.99 16.96 12.49
CA LEU A 586 36.28 18.01 13.21
C LEU A 586 36.41 17.83 14.72
N VAL A 587 36.49 18.94 15.43
CA VAL A 587 36.57 19.00 16.89
C VAL A 587 35.35 19.65 17.51
N ASN A 588 35.17 19.46 18.82
CA ASN A 588 34.04 20.03 19.53
C ASN A 588 34.03 21.58 19.44
N GLY A 589 32.92 22.16 19.00
CA GLY A 589 32.77 23.59 18.82
C GLY A 589 33.08 24.09 17.40
N ASP A 590 33.56 23.24 16.48
CA ASP A 590 33.73 23.64 15.07
C ASP A 590 32.40 24.07 14.45
N VAL A 591 32.42 25.19 13.74
CA VAL A 591 31.25 25.76 13.06
C VAL A 591 31.38 25.55 11.56
N ILE A 592 30.44 24.80 10.99
CA ILE A 592 30.38 24.47 9.56
C ILE A 592 29.40 25.41 8.89
N THR A 593 29.81 26.03 7.79
CA THR A 593 28.95 26.81 6.88
C THR A 593 29.30 26.51 5.43
N CYS A 594 28.39 26.85 4.51
CA CYS A 594 28.60 26.75 3.08
C CYS A 594 28.18 28.05 2.39
N VAL A 595 29.01 28.56 1.49
CA VAL A 595 28.69 29.68 0.61
C VAL A 595 28.34 29.12 -0.75
N MET A 596 27.13 29.42 -1.25
CA MET A 596 26.66 28.97 -2.54
C MET A 596 26.56 30.17 -3.51
N THR A 597 27.19 30.07 -4.67
CA THR A 597 27.03 31.00 -5.76
C THR A 597 26.06 30.42 -6.80
N SER A 598 24.93 31.08 -6.99
CA SER A 598 23.91 30.68 -7.96
C SER A 598 24.28 31.11 -9.37
N ASN A 599 24.01 30.27 -10.36
CA ASN A 599 24.01 30.63 -11.78
C ASN A 599 22.59 30.85 -12.35
N MET A 600 21.57 30.95 -11.50
CA MET A 600 20.19 31.20 -11.93
C MET A 600 20.04 32.65 -12.42
N PRO A 601 19.49 32.90 -13.61
CA PRO A 601 19.23 34.25 -14.09
C PRO A 601 18.23 35.00 -13.19
N GLY A 602 18.53 36.26 -12.86
CA GLY A 602 17.63 37.13 -12.09
C GLY A 602 17.64 36.89 -10.59
N VAL A 603 18.52 36.03 -10.08
CA VAL A 603 18.64 35.81 -8.64
C VAL A 603 19.31 37.00 -7.95
N THR A 604 18.80 37.39 -6.77
CA THR A 604 19.37 38.38 -5.90
C THR A 604 20.06 37.75 -4.69
N ALA A 605 20.74 38.55 -3.84
CA ALA A 605 21.52 38.04 -2.69
C ALA A 605 22.46 36.89 -3.00
N ASN A 606 23.23 37.02 -4.10
CA ASN A 606 24.16 36.01 -4.61
C ASN A 606 25.60 36.54 -4.48
N PRO A 607 26.52 35.84 -3.79
CA PRO A 607 26.38 34.50 -3.19
C PRO A 607 25.59 34.47 -1.87
N ALA A 608 24.97 33.32 -1.58
CA ALA A 608 24.24 33.03 -0.35
C ALA A 608 25.10 32.27 0.66
N THR A 609 24.95 32.58 1.94
CA THR A 609 25.61 31.83 3.03
C THR A 609 24.57 30.98 3.79
N SER A 610 24.90 29.74 4.10
CA SER A 610 24.03 28.80 4.78
C SER A 610 23.80 29.14 6.26
N ASN A 611 22.87 28.43 6.89
CA ASN A 611 22.85 28.24 8.33
C ASN A 611 24.19 27.67 8.79
N ALA A 612 24.55 27.90 10.07
CA ALA A 612 25.70 27.32 10.72
C ALA A 612 25.32 26.03 11.45
N ILE A 613 26.17 25.00 11.35
CA ILE A 613 26.08 23.79 12.17
C ILE A 613 27.29 23.73 13.07
N THR A 614 27.07 23.81 14.38
CA THR A 614 28.11 23.64 15.38
C THR A 614 28.28 22.18 15.73
N ILE A 615 29.49 21.68 15.66
CA ILE A 615 29.83 20.29 15.97
C ILE A 615 29.87 20.07 17.48
N SER A 616 29.22 19.02 17.93
CA SER A 616 29.31 18.51 19.29
C SER A 616 29.95 17.13 19.29
N ILE A 617 30.96 16.94 20.14
CA ILE A 617 31.59 15.63 20.33
C ILE A 617 30.97 14.98 21.54
N ALA A 618 30.34 13.84 21.35
CA ALA A 618 29.80 13.04 22.44
C ALA A 618 30.92 12.26 23.14
N PRO A 619 30.87 12.14 24.46
CA PRO A 619 31.87 11.31 25.20
C PRO A 619 31.66 9.82 24.85
N PRO A 620 32.71 9.01 24.90
CA PRO A 620 32.60 7.57 24.76
C PRO A 620 31.77 6.97 25.91
N VAL A 621 30.92 6.03 25.60
CA VAL A 621 30.11 5.30 26.58
C VAL A 621 30.47 3.80 26.54
N THR A 622 30.50 3.16 27.72
CA THR A 622 30.73 1.73 27.80
C THR A 622 29.42 1.01 28.03
N PRO A 623 28.96 0.18 27.10
CA PRO A 623 27.78 -0.67 27.28
C PRO A 623 28.02 -1.75 28.34
N SER A 624 26.97 -2.09 29.05
CA SER A 624 26.93 -3.27 29.92
C SER A 624 25.52 -3.90 29.87
N VAL A 625 25.45 -5.15 30.24
CA VAL A 625 24.18 -5.89 30.32
C VAL A 625 24.23 -6.86 31.49
N SER A 626 23.13 -6.98 32.22
CA SER A 626 22.92 -8.01 33.20
C SER A 626 21.70 -8.84 32.86
N ILE A 627 21.67 -10.12 33.29
CA ILE A 627 20.51 -10.98 33.12
C ILE A 627 20.00 -11.48 34.45
N ALA A 628 18.67 -11.67 34.52
CA ALA A 628 17.99 -12.27 35.65
C ALA A 628 17.00 -13.34 35.19
N LEU A 629 16.78 -14.39 35.97
CA LEU A 629 15.66 -15.31 35.80
C LEU A 629 14.41 -14.64 36.36
N THR A 630 13.44 -14.34 35.47
CA THR A 630 12.22 -13.59 35.81
C THR A 630 10.98 -14.48 35.90
N THR A 631 11.03 -15.66 35.27
CA THR A 631 9.97 -16.67 35.40
C THR A 631 10.59 -18.05 35.51
N GLY A 632 10.04 -18.87 36.42
CA GLY A 632 10.56 -20.19 36.80
C GLY A 632 11.39 -20.14 38.07
N SER A 633 11.90 -21.28 38.47
CA SER A 633 12.74 -21.44 39.67
C SER A 633 14.14 -21.97 39.27
N ASN A 634 15.09 -21.77 40.14
CA ASN A 634 16.41 -22.43 40.01
C ASN A 634 16.74 -23.12 41.35
N PRO A 635 16.71 -24.44 41.42
CA PRO A 635 16.52 -25.43 40.33
C PRO A 635 15.12 -25.44 39.74
N ALA A 636 15.00 -25.82 38.47
CA ALA A 636 13.77 -25.98 37.72
C ALA A 636 13.48 -27.46 37.48
N CYS A 637 12.20 -27.79 37.18
CA CYS A 637 11.88 -29.11 36.63
C CYS A 637 12.32 -29.22 35.18
N ALA A 638 12.77 -30.40 34.74
CA ALA A 638 13.06 -30.65 33.36
C ALA A 638 11.86 -30.30 32.47
N ALA A 639 12.13 -29.71 31.30
CA ALA A 639 11.13 -29.22 30.33
C ALA A 639 10.20 -28.10 30.83
N SER A 640 10.41 -27.52 32.02
CA SER A 640 9.68 -26.32 32.46
C SER A 640 10.20 -25.06 31.76
N PRO A 641 9.30 -24.13 31.36
CA PRO A 641 9.73 -22.90 30.76
C PRO A 641 10.46 -22.00 31.78
N LEU A 642 11.61 -21.50 31.38
CA LEU A 642 12.40 -20.52 32.13
C LEU A 642 12.53 -19.28 31.28
N THR A 643 12.18 -18.12 31.86
CA THR A 643 12.29 -16.83 31.18
C THR A 643 13.39 -16.00 31.81
N PHE A 644 14.32 -15.54 31.00
CA PHE A 644 15.43 -14.67 31.32
C PHE A 644 15.17 -13.29 30.75
N THR A 645 15.41 -12.24 31.52
CA THR A 645 15.28 -10.85 31.08
C THR A 645 16.64 -10.18 31.19
N SER A 646 17.03 -9.46 30.14
CA SER A 646 18.24 -8.66 30.11
C SER A 646 17.94 -7.21 30.48
N THR A 647 18.85 -6.58 31.21
CA THR A 647 18.82 -5.16 31.56
C THR A 647 20.08 -4.50 31.00
N PRO A 648 19.94 -3.77 29.87
CA PRO A 648 21.08 -3.08 29.27
C PRO A 648 21.33 -1.72 29.92
N VAL A 649 22.59 -1.30 29.96
CA VAL A 649 23.04 0.07 30.26
C VAL A 649 23.82 0.55 29.05
N ASN A 650 23.61 1.79 28.59
CA ASN A 650 24.20 2.35 27.37
C ASN A 650 23.96 1.45 26.12
N GLY A 651 22.81 0.79 26.06
CA GLY A 651 22.44 -0.06 24.93
C GLY A 651 22.05 0.73 23.68
N GLY A 652 21.70 2.01 23.83
CA GLY A 652 21.16 2.83 22.76
C GLY A 652 19.64 2.73 22.62
N SER A 653 19.11 3.26 21.54
CA SER A 653 17.63 3.28 21.29
C SER A 653 17.09 1.95 20.75
N VAL A 654 17.92 1.20 20.05
CA VAL A 654 17.58 -0.11 19.45
C VAL A 654 18.74 -1.09 19.65
N PRO A 655 19.00 -1.54 20.89
CA PRO A 655 20.03 -2.52 21.14
C PRO A 655 19.67 -3.88 20.54
N SER A 656 20.68 -4.68 20.15
CA SER A 656 20.45 -6.06 19.79
C SER A 656 21.02 -7.04 20.82
N TYR A 657 20.37 -8.18 20.94
CA TYR A 657 20.64 -9.20 21.95
C TYR A 657 20.93 -10.54 21.29
N GLN A 658 22.00 -11.22 21.75
CA GLN A 658 22.25 -12.60 21.38
C GLN A 658 22.41 -13.43 22.65
N TRP A 659 21.38 -14.22 22.92
CA TRP A 659 21.39 -15.17 24.02
C TRP A 659 22.29 -16.36 23.70
N LYS A 660 22.90 -16.95 24.72
CA LYS A 660 23.78 -18.12 24.59
C LYS A 660 23.53 -19.12 25.71
N ILE A 661 23.56 -20.40 25.36
CA ILE A 661 23.57 -21.53 26.29
C ILE A 661 24.94 -22.20 26.18
N ASN A 662 25.72 -22.26 27.27
CA ASN A 662 27.09 -22.77 27.26
C ASN A 662 27.94 -22.15 26.15
N GLY A 663 27.77 -20.87 25.84
CA GLY A 663 28.51 -20.17 24.81
C GLY A 663 27.93 -20.32 23.38
N VAL A 664 27.02 -21.27 23.13
CA VAL A 664 26.40 -21.48 21.84
C VAL A 664 25.17 -20.55 21.69
N ASN A 665 24.99 -19.95 20.50
CA ASN A 665 23.88 -19.04 20.24
C ASN A 665 22.54 -19.75 20.42
N ALA A 666 21.60 -19.04 21.08
CA ALA A 666 20.25 -19.51 21.36
C ALA A 666 19.29 -18.30 21.30
N GLY A 667 18.01 -18.58 21.10
CA GLY A 667 16.96 -17.56 21.10
C GLY A 667 17.02 -16.57 19.92
N SER A 668 16.10 -15.60 19.92
CA SER A 668 16.00 -14.51 18.96
C SER A 668 16.60 -13.22 19.51
N ASN A 669 16.72 -12.18 18.66
CA ASN A 669 17.11 -10.84 19.06
C ASN A 669 15.99 -10.19 19.90
N SER A 670 16.00 -10.45 21.21
CA SER A 670 15.00 -9.94 22.16
C SER A 670 15.65 -9.72 23.54
N ALA A 671 15.20 -8.71 24.25
CA ALA A 671 15.59 -8.49 25.65
C ALA A 671 15.12 -9.62 26.58
N VAL A 672 14.21 -10.46 26.11
CA VAL A 672 13.66 -11.59 26.88
C VAL A 672 13.93 -12.88 26.12
N PHE A 673 14.37 -13.90 26.84
CA PHE A 673 14.64 -15.24 26.32
C PHE A 673 13.90 -16.28 27.16
N THR A 674 13.03 -17.06 26.51
CA THR A 674 12.31 -18.16 27.14
C THR A 674 12.72 -19.50 26.53
N THR A 675 13.03 -20.47 27.38
CA THR A 675 13.40 -21.82 26.92
C THR A 675 12.92 -22.86 27.92
N SER A 676 12.57 -24.05 27.44
CA SER A 676 12.28 -25.26 28.26
C SER A 676 13.26 -26.41 28.00
N SER A 677 14.32 -26.16 27.21
CA SER A 677 15.25 -27.19 26.74
C SER A 677 16.57 -27.27 27.56
N LEU A 678 16.66 -26.49 28.65
CA LEU A 678 17.89 -26.51 29.47
C LEU A 678 18.08 -27.85 30.16
N THR A 679 19.32 -28.29 30.27
CA THR A 679 19.77 -29.44 31.05
C THR A 679 20.55 -29.00 32.28
N ASN A 680 20.67 -29.90 33.27
CA ASN A 680 21.30 -29.57 34.55
C ASN A 680 22.72 -29.04 34.39
N GLY A 681 23.00 -27.90 35.00
CA GLY A 681 24.31 -27.27 35.00
C GLY A 681 24.61 -26.38 33.78
N GLN A 682 23.69 -26.23 32.84
CA GLN A 682 23.88 -25.30 31.73
C GLN A 682 23.87 -23.84 32.17
N SER A 683 24.76 -23.06 31.56
CA SER A 683 24.92 -21.62 31.80
C SER A 683 24.26 -20.80 30.71
N VAL A 684 23.45 -19.83 31.11
CA VAL A 684 22.82 -18.87 30.22
C VAL A 684 23.51 -17.53 30.33
N THR A 685 23.85 -16.90 29.19
CA THR A 685 24.40 -15.55 29.07
C THR A 685 23.74 -14.80 27.93
N CYS A 686 23.88 -13.48 27.92
CA CYS A 686 23.41 -12.62 26.84
C CYS A 686 24.51 -11.67 26.40
N VAL A 687 24.73 -11.57 25.10
CA VAL A 687 25.61 -10.57 24.48
C VAL A 687 24.72 -9.42 23.97
N LEU A 688 24.93 -8.23 24.50
CA LEU A 688 24.37 -6.98 24.05
C LEU A 688 25.27 -6.40 22.94
N THR A 689 24.66 -6.00 21.80
CA THR A 689 25.30 -5.10 20.85
C THR A 689 24.62 -3.75 20.97
N SER A 690 25.36 -2.75 21.38
CA SER A 690 24.87 -1.40 21.60
C SER A 690 24.88 -0.60 20.29
N ASN A 691 23.81 0.16 20.03
CA ASN A 691 23.78 1.23 19.05
C ASN A 691 23.82 2.63 19.70
N ALA A 692 24.23 2.71 20.98
CA ALA A 692 24.42 4.01 21.62
C ALA A 692 25.54 4.78 20.93
N LEU A 693 25.34 6.06 20.79
CA LEU A 693 26.34 6.93 20.20
C LEU A 693 27.64 6.82 21.00
N CYS A 694 28.77 6.64 20.31
CA CYS A 694 30.11 6.46 20.86
C CYS A 694 30.28 5.27 21.84
N ALA A 695 29.51 4.24 21.63
CA ALA A 695 29.71 3.00 22.36
C ALA A 695 31.06 2.36 22.00
N SER A 696 31.92 2.12 23.03
CA SER A 696 33.22 1.47 22.86
C SER A 696 33.60 0.67 24.11
N PRO A 697 33.73 -0.66 23.98
CA PRO A 697 33.39 -1.52 22.83
C PRO A 697 31.88 -1.48 22.51
N THR A 698 31.48 -1.88 21.31
CA THR A 698 30.08 -1.91 20.93
C THR A 698 29.31 -3.09 21.51
N THR A 699 30.01 -4.06 22.08
CA THR A 699 29.40 -5.28 22.65
C THR A 699 29.73 -5.44 24.12
N ALA A 700 28.81 -6.00 24.88
CA ALA A 700 28.97 -6.39 26.26
C ALA A 700 28.35 -7.77 26.51
N THR A 701 29.00 -8.57 27.41
CA THR A 701 28.45 -9.87 27.82
C THR A 701 27.94 -9.77 29.25
N SER A 702 26.80 -10.39 29.51
CA SER A 702 26.16 -10.39 30.81
C SER A 702 26.89 -11.27 31.84
N ASN A 703 26.43 -11.18 33.10
CA ASN A 703 26.64 -12.25 34.08
C ASN A 703 26.14 -13.59 33.54
N ALA A 704 26.70 -14.69 34.03
CA ALA A 704 26.26 -16.05 33.71
C ALA A 704 25.29 -16.56 34.79
N LEU A 705 24.19 -17.18 34.39
CA LEU A 705 23.25 -17.87 35.26
C LEU A 705 23.32 -19.37 35.00
N VAL A 706 23.83 -20.10 35.98
CA VAL A 706 23.88 -21.59 35.94
C VAL A 706 22.55 -22.12 36.47
N ILE A 707 21.93 -22.98 35.69
CA ILE A 707 20.59 -23.50 35.98
C ILE A 707 20.67 -24.96 36.44
N GLY A 708 20.14 -25.22 37.62
CA GLY A 708 19.93 -26.58 38.11
C GLY A 708 18.64 -27.14 37.52
N ILE A 709 18.65 -28.36 37.00
CA ILE A 709 17.47 -29.02 36.44
C ILE A 709 17.21 -30.31 37.24
N THR A 710 16.03 -30.41 37.83
CA THR A 710 15.54 -31.62 38.48
C THR A 710 14.83 -32.48 37.45
N PRO A 711 15.17 -33.75 37.26
CA PRO A 711 14.48 -34.67 36.38
C PRO A 711 13.00 -34.81 36.75
N GLN A 712 12.13 -34.93 35.76
CA GLN A 712 10.73 -35.30 35.97
C GLN A 712 10.64 -36.76 36.42
N GLY A 713 9.78 -37.06 37.37
CA GLY A 713 9.59 -38.42 37.79
C GLY A 713 8.54 -38.54 38.89
N ASN A 714 8.14 -39.79 39.13
CA ASN A 714 7.29 -40.12 40.27
C ASN A 714 8.15 -40.09 41.54
N PRO A 715 7.55 -39.86 42.74
CA PRO A 715 8.25 -40.05 43.99
C PRO A 715 8.80 -41.46 44.14
N THR A 716 9.89 -41.61 44.86
CA THR A 716 10.43 -42.92 45.26
C THR A 716 10.46 -43.00 46.75
N VAL A 717 10.31 -44.22 47.30
CA VAL A 717 10.41 -44.51 48.74
C VAL A 717 11.34 -45.69 48.99
N SER A 718 12.16 -45.57 49.98
CA SER A 718 12.95 -46.67 50.52
C SER A 718 12.71 -46.81 52.04
N ILE A 719 12.75 -48.05 52.56
CA ILE A 719 12.66 -48.27 53.97
C ILE A 719 13.96 -48.84 54.50
N LEU A 720 14.32 -48.44 55.72
CA LEU A 720 15.46 -48.96 56.46
C LEU A 720 15.00 -49.29 57.85
N GLN A 721 15.44 -50.42 58.37
CA GLN A 721 15.28 -50.72 59.80
C GLN A 721 16.19 -49.78 60.58
N THR A 722 15.60 -49.00 61.50
CA THR A 722 16.31 -47.95 62.26
C THR A 722 16.49 -48.25 63.75
N SER A 723 15.72 -49.26 64.26
CA SER A 723 15.97 -49.77 65.59
C SER A 723 15.62 -51.26 65.65
N GLY A 724 16.12 -51.97 66.70
CA GLY A 724 15.99 -53.38 66.85
C GLY A 724 17.05 -54.15 66.08
N THR A 725 17.06 -55.47 66.10
CA THR A 725 17.98 -56.37 65.35
C THR A 725 17.15 -57.20 64.35
N ASN A 726 17.83 -57.75 63.34
CA ASN A 726 17.26 -58.70 62.39
C ASN A 726 18.28 -59.84 62.22
N PRO A 727 18.04 -60.99 62.72
CA PRO A 727 16.85 -61.45 63.43
C PRO A 727 16.66 -60.77 64.80
N GLN A 728 15.36 -60.63 65.19
CA GLN A 728 14.98 -60.13 66.53
C GLN A 728 14.46 -61.23 67.48
N CYS A 729 14.42 -60.99 68.83
CA CYS A 729 13.72 -61.83 69.78
C CYS A 729 12.23 -61.60 69.65
N ASN A 730 11.43 -62.71 69.83
CA ASN A 730 9.96 -62.59 69.81
C ASN A 730 9.42 -61.57 70.82
N GLY A 731 8.59 -60.62 70.35
CA GLY A 731 8.01 -59.51 71.14
C GLY A 731 8.98 -58.32 71.38
N ALA A 732 10.18 -58.33 70.83
CA ALA A 732 11.04 -57.15 70.86
C ALA A 732 10.53 -56.02 69.88
N SER A 733 10.81 -54.83 70.28
CA SER A 733 10.39 -53.65 69.44
C SER A 733 11.36 -53.46 68.32
N VAL A 734 10.89 -53.30 67.07
CA VAL A 734 11.64 -52.94 65.88
C VAL A 734 10.94 -51.72 65.22
N SER A 735 11.79 -50.80 64.68
CA SER A 735 11.32 -49.63 63.97
C SER A 735 11.90 -49.61 62.58
N PHE A 736 11.05 -49.18 61.59
CA PHE A 736 11.41 -48.93 60.22
C PHE A 736 11.13 -47.49 59.87
N THR A 737 12.03 -46.83 59.15
CA THR A 737 11.86 -45.45 58.69
C THR A 737 11.78 -45.48 57.16
N ALA A 738 10.76 -44.83 56.63
CA ALA A 738 10.57 -44.59 55.22
C ALA A 738 11.19 -43.24 54.84
N THR A 739 12.07 -43.24 53.82
CA THR A 739 12.63 -42.05 53.24
C THR A 739 12.06 -41.88 51.86
N VAL A 740 11.38 -40.71 51.60
CA VAL A 740 10.78 -40.33 50.34
C VAL A 740 11.66 -39.36 49.59
N SER A 741 11.88 -39.54 48.28
CA SER A 741 12.60 -38.64 47.41
C SER A 741 11.74 -38.30 46.20
N GLY A 742 11.84 -37.03 45.70
CA GLY A 742 11.13 -36.55 44.50
C GLY A 742 9.66 -36.21 44.68
N GLY A 743 9.19 -36.15 45.96
CA GLY A 743 7.81 -35.77 46.28
C GLY A 743 7.66 -34.98 47.57
N THR A 744 6.54 -34.24 47.68
CA THR A 744 6.16 -33.42 48.85
C THR A 744 4.85 -33.97 49.46
N ALA A 745 4.63 -33.67 50.73
CA ALA A 745 3.43 -34.08 51.49
C ALA A 745 3.14 -35.60 51.38
N PRO A 746 4.08 -36.48 51.71
CA PRO A 746 3.90 -37.92 51.58
C PRO A 746 2.85 -38.44 52.58
N ALA A 747 1.94 -39.27 52.09
CA ALA A 747 1.07 -40.10 52.86
C ALA A 747 1.58 -41.53 52.86
N TYR A 748 1.84 -42.12 54.05
CA TYR A 748 2.43 -43.41 54.25
C TYR A 748 1.38 -44.48 54.55
N GLN A 749 1.50 -45.65 53.93
CA GLN A 749 0.78 -46.86 54.27
C GLN A 749 1.79 -48.00 54.43
N TRP A 750 2.05 -48.37 55.67
CA TRP A 750 2.89 -49.53 55.98
C TRP A 750 2.15 -50.85 55.74
N LEU A 751 2.88 -51.84 55.35
CA LEU A 751 2.34 -53.16 54.99
C LEU A 751 3.22 -54.23 55.66
N VAL A 752 2.52 -55.21 56.29
CA VAL A 752 3.13 -56.45 56.79
C VAL A 752 2.52 -57.58 56.01
N ASP A 753 3.36 -58.37 55.27
CA ASP A 753 2.92 -59.40 54.32
C ASP A 753 1.87 -58.90 53.33
N GLY A 754 2.00 -57.65 52.88
CA GLY A 754 1.05 -56.99 51.96
C GLY A 754 -0.23 -56.51 52.61
N ASN A 755 -0.48 -56.77 53.88
CA ASN A 755 -1.69 -56.23 54.58
C ASN A 755 -1.37 -54.90 55.27
N ASN A 756 -2.32 -53.98 55.26
CA ASN A 756 -2.20 -52.68 55.90
C ASN A 756 -1.79 -52.80 57.38
N ALA A 757 -0.79 -52.10 57.81
CA ALA A 757 -0.23 -52.05 59.14
C ALA A 757 0.19 -50.58 59.48
N GLY A 758 0.28 -50.27 60.78
CA GLY A 758 0.74 -48.96 61.24
C GLY A 758 -0.18 -47.77 60.89
N SER A 759 0.30 -46.57 61.10
CA SER A 759 -0.38 -45.31 60.83
C SER A 759 0.33 -44.55 59.71
N ASN A 760 -0.32 -43.44 59.18
CA ASN A 760 0.33 -42.52 58.23
C ASN A 760 1.45 -41.74 58.92
N ASN A 761 2.60 -42.37 59.03
CA ASN A 761 3.80 -41.86 59.70
C ASN A 761 5.03 -42.36 58.98
N PRO A 762 6.09 -41.55 58.78
CA PRO A 762 7.36 -41.99 58.19
C PRO A 762 8.05 -43.12 58.99
N VAL A 763 7.68 -43.32 60.26
CA VAL A 763 8.25 -44.36 61.12
C VAL A 763 7.14 -45.37 61.50
N PHE A 764 7.39 -46.64 61.30
CA PHE A 764 6.60 -47.77 61.71
C PHE A 764 7.34 -48.54 62.80
N THR A 765 6.72 -48.61 64.01
CA THR A 765 7.27 -49.37 65.15
C THR A 765 6.31 -50.50 65.54
N THR A 766 6.80 -51.69 65.73
CA THR A 766 5.98 -52.82 66.04
C THR A 766 6.75 -53.83 66.91
N THR A 767 5.97 -54.62 67.75
CA THR A 767 6.49 -55.71 68.60
C THR A 767 5.91 -57.06 68.21
N SER A 768 5.05 -57.06 67.13
CA SER A 768 4.18 -58.21 66.81
C SER A 768 4.70 -59.03 65.57
N LEU A 769 5.87 -58.75 65.03
CA LEU A 769 6.34 -59.50 63.88
C LEU A 769 6.75 -60.94 64.23
N THR A 770 6.46 -61.88 63.32
CA THR A 770 6.81 -63.28 63.35
C THR A 770 7.91 -63.62 62.32
N ASP A 771 8.52 -64.75 62.52
CA ASP A 771 9.61 -65.17 61.59
C ASP A 771 9.15 -65.32 60.16
N GLY A 772 9.90 -64.74 59.22
CA GLY A 772 9.62 -64.73 57.78
C GLY A 772 8.72 -63.63 57.26
N GLN A 773 8.08 -62.83 58.19
CA GLN A 773 7.18 -61.74 57.74
C GLN A 773 8.00 -60.64 57.03
N THR A 774 7.29 -60.04 56.05
CA THR A 774 7.86 -58.97 55.23
C THR A 774 7.27 -57.62 55.61
N VAL A 775 8.10 -56.60 55.69
CA VAL A 775 7.67 -55.19 55.91
C VAL A 775 7.97 -54.37 54.67
N SER A 776 6.99 -53.57 54.20
CA SER A 776 7.15 -52.61 53.12
C SER A 776 6.31 -51.38 53.43
N CYS A 777 6.48 -50.30 52.62
CA CYS A 777 5.76 -49.08 52.74
C CYS A 777 5.28 -48.61 51.33
N SER A 778 4.03 -48.32 51.16
CA SER A 778 3.47 -47.64 49.99
C SER A 778 3.28 -46.16 50.34
N VAL A 779 3.71 -45.31 49.45
CA VAL A 779 3.64 -43.84 49.63
C VAL A 779 2.91 -43.17 48.43
N THR A 780 1.97 -42.29 48.74
CA THR A 780 1.36 -41.35 47.78
C THR A 780 1.89 -39.98 48.13
N ALA A 781 2.56 -39.29 47.14
CA ALA A 781 3.07 -37.95 47.33
C ALA A 781 2.88 -37.11 46.09
N THR A 782 2.84 -35.76 46.25
CA THR A 782 2.84 -34.82 45.14
C THR A 782 4.24 -34.76 44.55
N PRO A 783 4.47 -35.13 43.24
CA PRO A 783 5.78 -35.08 42.67
C PRO A 783 6.37 -33.65 42.68
N THR A 784 7.62 -33.49 43.10
CA THR A 784 8.33 -32.21 43.05
C THR A 784 8.46 -31.72 41.57
N CYS A 785 8.69 -32.66 40.66
CA CYS A 785 8.72 -32.42 39.23
C CYS A 785 7.82 -33.45 38.51
N PRO A 786 6.53 -33.14 38.33
CA PRO A 786 5.57 -34.11 37.84
C PRO A 786 5.84 -34.50 36.36
N LEU A 787 5.60 -35.75 36.01
CA LEU A 787 5.62 -36.20 34.60
C LEU A 787 4.55 -35.47 33.81
N GLN A 788 4.96 -34.93 32.65
CA GLN A 788 4.01 -34.34 31.71
C GLN A 788 3.38 -35.42 30.84
N SER A 789 2.09 -35.33 30.64
CA SER A 789 1.33 -36.14 29.69
C SER A 789 0.62 -35.23 28.70
N SER A 790 0.43 -35.73 27.45
CA SER A 790 -0.30 -34.99 26.43
C SER A 790 -1.33 -35.90 25.74
N VAL A 791 -2.41 -35.30 25.26
CA VAL A 791 -3.40 -35.93 24.40
C VAL A 791 -3.56 -35.14 23.14
N THR A 792 -3.81 -35.84 22.01
CA THR A 792 -4.09 -35.18 20.73
C THR A 792 -5.58 -35.15 20.48
N LEU A 793 -6.14 -33.96 20.34
CA LEU A 793 -7.51 -33.69 19.94
C LEU A 793 -7.56 -33.48 18.43
N GLY A 794 -8.22 -34.40 17.73
CA GLY A 794 -8.35 -34.40 16.28
C GLY A 794 -7.27 -35.22 15.56
N THR A 795 -7.69 -35.97 14.57
CA THR A 795 -6.85 -36.86 13.76
C THR A 795 -7.01 -36.63 12.25
N GLY A 796 -7.69 -35.53 11.86
CA GLY A 796 -7.93 -35.23 10.46
C GLY A 796 -6.62 -34.93 9.72
N THR A 797 -6.55 -35.34 8.47
CA THR A 797 -5.39 -35.14 7.58
C THR A 797 -5.61 -34.06 6.51
N ASN A 798 -6.80 -33.44 6.50
CA ASN A 798 -7.09 -32.33 5.59
C ASN A 798 -6.38 -31.05 6.07
N LEU A 799 -5.91 -30.24 5.13
CA LEU A 799 -5.25 -28.99 5.41
C LEU A 799 -6.25 -27.81 5.44
N SER A 800 -6.05 -26.88 6.34
CA SER A 800 -6.79 -25.62 6.38
C SER A 800 -6.55 -24.80 5.12
N SER A 801 -7.50 -23.89 4.79
CA SER A 801 -7.32 -22.96 3.68
C SER A 801 -6.17 -21.99 3.97
N THR A 802 -5.43 -21.62 2.93
CA THR A 802 -4.42 -20.55 2.99
C THR A 802 -5.05 -19.16 2.97
N THR A 803 -6.30 -19.03 2.48
CA THR A 803 -6.97 -17.74 2.25
C THR A 803 -8.12 -17.44 3.22
N SER A 804 -8.56 -18.43 4.02
CA SER A 804 -9.57 -18.22 5.04
C SER A 804 -9.04 -18.57 6.42
N GLY A 805 -9.43 -17.84 7.46
CA GLY A 805 -9.04 -18.11 8.85
C GLY A 805 -9.65 -19.39 9.42
N LEU A 806 -10.50 -20.09 8.68
CA LEU A 806 -11.20 -21.27 9.18
C LEU A 806 -10.23 -22.42 9.43
N ALA A 807 -10.20 -22.90 10.67
CA ALA A 807 -9.39 -24.03 11.15
C ALA A 807 -7.86 -23.79 11.08
N SER A 808 -7.40 -22.55 11.12
CA SER A 808 -5.97 -22.23 11.26
C SER A 808 -5.70 -21.53 12.59
N ALA A 809 -4.76 -22.04 13.38
CA ALA A 809 -4.26 -21.37 14.59
C ALA A 809 -3.39 -20.15 14.28
N TYR A 810 -2.96 -20.00 13.03
CA TYR A 810 -2.07 -18.93 12.53
C TYR A 810 -2.56 -18.39 11.19
N PRO A 811 -3.72 -17.71 11.14
CA PRO A 811 -4.36 -17.28 9.89
C PRO A 811 -3.78 -15.98 9.33
N THR A 812 -2.58 -16.01 8.81
CA THR A 812 -1.78 -14.85 8.40
C THR A 812 -2.01 -14.38 6.96
N TYR A 813 -2.92 -14.98 6.21
CA TYR A 813 -3.31 -14.47 4.88
C TYR A 813 -3.85 -13.04 4.94
N TYR A 814 -4.49 -12.68 6.05
CA TYR A 814 -4.84 -11.31 6.41
C TYR A 814 -3.93 -10.82 7.53
N GLY A 815 -3.64 -9.53 7.55
CA GLY A 815 -2.73 -8.93 8.53
C GLY A 815 -3.21 -8.99 9.98
N ASN A 816 -4.48 -9.26 10.22
CA ASN A 816 -5.08 -9.31 11.55
C ASN A 816 -6.08 -10.46 11.64
N GLY A 817 -6.08 -11.17 12.78
CA GLY A 817 -6.98 -12.31 12.97
C GLY A 817 -7.39 -12.56 14.42
N ARG A 818 -8.60 -13.10 14.59
CA ARG A 818 -9.11 -13.66 15.83
C ARG A 818 -9.89 -14.94 15.55
N GLN A 819 -9.68 -15.98 16.35
CA GLN A 819 -10.43 -17.23 16.29
C GLN A 819 -10.88 -17.66 17.66
N GLN A 820 -12.09 -18.21 17.74
CA GLN A 820 -12.53 -19.00 18.87
C GLN A 820 -12.77 -20.45 18.44
N TYR A 821 -12.23 -21.39 19.22
CA TYR A 821 -12.41 -22.83 19.03
C TYR A 821 -13.16 -23.39 20.23
N LEU A 822 -14.27 -24.07 19.99
CA LEU A 822 -15.04 -24.77 21.02
C LEU A 822 -14.63 -26.22 21.07
N ILE A 823 -14.30 -26.70 22.28
CA ILE A 823 -14.04 -28.10 22.59
C ILE A 823 -15.09 -28.55 23.61
N ARG A 824 -15.83 -29.61 23.27
CA ARG A 824 -16.80 -30.17 24.22
C ARG A 824 -16.11 -31.02 25.30
N ALA A 825 -16.62 -30.99 26.52
CA ALA A 825 -16.10 -31.79 27.64
C ALA A 825 -16.07 -33.29 27.30
N THR A 826 -17.07 -33.77 26.56
CA THR A 826 -17.16 -35.18 26.12
C THR A 826 -16.02 -35.58 25.16
N GLU A 827 -15.46 -34.64 24.39
CA GLU A 827 -14.30 -34.90 23.54
C GLU A 827 -13.05 -35.08 24.39
N LEU A 828 -12.85 -34.24 25.40
CA LEU A 828 -11.71 -34.30 26.31
C LEU A 828 -11.75 -35.56 27.19
N THR A 829 -12.91 -35.86 27.75
CA THR A 829 -13.09 -37.11 28.57
C THR A 829 -12.97 -38.37 27.72
N GLY A 830 -13.40 -38.33 26.44
CA GLY A 830 -13.21 -39.41 25.46
C GLY A 830 -11.73 -39.69 25.14
N LEU A 831 -10.85 -38.71 25.30
CA LEU A 831 -9.40 -38.82 25.19
C LEU A 831 -8.72 -39.21 26.50
N GLY A 832 -9.50 -39.51 27.55
CA GLY A 832 -9.00 -39.92 28.87
C GLY A 832 -8.60 -38.72 29.78
N LEU A 833 -8.91 -37.47 29.42
CA LEU A 833 -8.70 -36.36 30.35
C LEU A 833 -9.77 -36.32 31.43
N SER A 834 -9.31 -36.14 32.66
CA SER A 834 -10.13 -35.84 33.82
C SER A 834 -9.92 -34.37 34.25
N ALA A 835 -10.69 -33.89 35.22
CA ALA A 835 -10.45 -32.59 35.85
C ALA A 835 -8.96 -32.42 36.21
N GLY A 836 -8.45 -31.21 36.02
CA GLY A 836 -7.04 -30.90 36.32
C GLY A 836 -6.47 -29.76 35.50
N THR A 837 -5.19 -29.53 35.65
CA THR A 837 -4.50 -28.38 35.08
C THR A 837 -4.00 -28.73 33.68
N ILE A 838 -4.34 -27.89 32.68
CA ILE A 838 -3.79 -27.86 31.34
C ILE A 838 -2.67 -26.81 31.36
N ASN A 839 -1.49 -27.14 30.82
CA ASN A 839 -0.30 -26.28 30.88
C ASN A 839 0.37 -26.03 29.53
N SER A 840 -0.13 -26.63 28.45
CA SER A 840 0.34 -26.33 27.08
C SER A 840 -0.71 -26.65 26.04
N LEU A 841 -0.60 -25.95 24.89
CA LEU A 841 -1.31 -26.23 23.63
C LEU A 841 -0.31 -26.28 22.48
N GLY A 842 -0.48 -27.23 21.58
CA GLY A 842 0.36 -27.34 20.37
C GLY A 842 -0.48 -27.48 19.12
N PHE A 843 0.00 -26.86 18.02
CA PHE A 843 -0.62 -26.94 16.70
C PHE A 843 0.44 -27.32 15.65
N THR A 844 0.17 -28.33 14.84
CA THR A 844 1.09 -28.73 13.76
C THR A 844 0.82 -27.93 12.52
N ILE A 845 1.84 -27.24 12.01
CA ILE A 845 1.85 -26.59 10.72
C ILE A 845 2.45 -27.56 9.70
N ASN A 846 1.73 -27.81 8.60
CA ASN A 846 2.24 -28.65 7.51
C ASN A 846 3.14 -27.84 6.58
N SER A 847 2.67 -26.66 6.13
CA SER A 847 3.37 -25.83 5.15
C SER A 847 2.96 -24.38 5.27
N THR A 848 3.68 -23.51 4.59
CA THR A 848 3.32 -22.10 4.36
C THR A 848 3.17 -21.84 2.86
N VAL A 849 2.42 -20.77 2.53
CA VAL A 849 2.44 -20.16 1.20
C VAL A 849 3.04 -18.77 1.38
N GLY A 850 4.24 -18.53 0.84
CA GLY A 850 5.06 -17.34 1.07
C GLY A 850 6.06 -17.49 2.23
N ASP A 851 6.78 -16.40 2.53
CA ASP A 851 7.77 -16.38 3.62
C ASP A 851 7.09 -16.38 5.00
N PRO A 852 7.70 -17.01 6.02
CA PRO A 852 7.22 -16.93 7.39
C PRO A 852 7.13 -15.48 7.89
N VAL A 853 6.03 -15.14 8.57
CA VAL A 853 5.80 -13.80 9.14
C VAL A 853 5.57 -13.88 10.64
N ASP A 854 6.02 -12.85 11.34
CA ASP A 854 5.75 -12.67 12.76
C ASP A 854 4.28 -12.32 13.00
N LEU A 855 3.69 -12.93 14.03
CA LEU A 855 2.38 -12.54 14.54
C LEU A 855 2.58 -11.60 15.73
N ASN A 856 2.33 -10.32 15.53
CA ASN A 856 2.50 -9.30 16.56
C ASN A 856 1.33 -9.34 17.56
N GLY A 857 1.67 -9.37 18.85
CA GLY A 857 0.67 -9.44 19.91
C GLY A 857 -0.07 -10.77 19.96
N TYR A 858 0.53 -11.86 19.46
CA TYR A 858 -0.07 -13.20 19.49
C TYR A 858 -0.46 -13.57 20.90
N THR A 859 -1.74 -13.92 21.09
CA THR A 859 -2.32 -14.16 22.40
C THR A 859 -3.22 -15.39 22.33
N ILE A 860 -3.07 -16.31 23.28
CA ILE A 860 -4.00 -17.41 23.51
C ILE A 860 -4.69 -17.21 24.86
N LYS A 861 -6.02 -17.29 24.86
CA LYS A 861 -6.85 -17.23 26.07
C LYS A 861 -7.76 -18.44 26.14
N MET A 862 -8.10 -18.89 27.34
CA MET A 862 -8.98 -20.02 27.56
C MET A 862 -10.06 -19.69 28.59
N ALA A 863 -11.26 -20.21 28.37
CA ALA A 863 -12.38 -20.09 29.30
C ALA A 863 -13.24 -21.35 29.27
N THR A 864 -13.95 -21.65 30.38
CA THR A 864 -15.02 -22.64 30.40
C THR A 864 -16.33 -22.03 29.90
N THR A 865 -17.17 -22.84 29.27
CA THR A 865 -18.49 -22.41 28.74
C THR A 865 -19.52 -23.55 28.87
N SER A 866 -20.79 -23.19 28.94
CA SER A 866 -21.91 -24.12 28.76
C SER A 866 -22.37 -24.26 27.31
N SER A 867 -21.83 -23.39 26.40
CA SER A 867 -22.22 -23.42 24.97
C SER A 867 -21.78 -24.72 24.33
N THR A 868 -22.66 -25.32 23.53
CA THR A 868 -22.39 -26.56 22.78
C THR A 868 -22.11 -26.31 21.30
N THR A 869 -22.21 -25.07 20.82
CA THR A 869 -21.92 -24.63 19.47
C THR A 869 -21.53 -23.14 19.46
N LEU A 870 -20.73 -22.69 18.50
CA LEU A 870 -20.43 -21.28 18.28
C LEU A 870 -21.40 -20.66 17.25
N ASN A 871 -21.43 -19.34 17.18
CA ASN A 871 -22.21 -18.56 16.20
C ASN A 871 -21.36 -17.39 15.68
N SER A 872 -21.97 -16.49 14.91
CA SER A 872 -21.30 -15.32 14.34
C SER A 872 -20.94 -14.22 15.34
N THR A 873 -21.28 -14.39 16.62
CA THR A 873 -20.84 -13.49 17.70
C THR A 873 -19.82 -14.24 18.54
N PHE A 874 -18.64 -13.66 18.73
CA PHE A 874 -17.63 -14.21 19.63
C PHE A 874 -18.18 -14.29 21.06
N GLN A 875 -17.91 -15.42 21.72
CA GLN A 875 -18.31 -15.56 23.12
C GLN A 875 -17.51 -14.59 23.99
N ASN A 876 -18.23 -13.82 24.80
CA ASN A 876 -17.65 -12.90 25.78
C ASN A 876 -17.65 -13.61 27.16
N LEU A 877 -16.56 -14.31 27.45
CA LEU A 877 -16.36 -15.09 28.66
C LEU A 877 -15.28 -14.46 29.54
N THR A 878 -15.22 -14.89 30.80
CA THR A 878 -14.07 -14.55 31.65
C THR A 878 -12.88 -15.42 31.25
N PHE A 879 -12.07 -14.89 30.31
CA PHE A 879 -10.91 -15.60 29.78
C PHE A 879 -9.69 -15.48 30.69
N THR A 880 -8.98 -16.59 30.84
CA THR A 880 -7.60 -16.63 31.37
C THR A 880 -6.66 -16.51 30.20
N THR A 881 -5.78 -15.49 30.18
CA THR A 881 -4.69 -15.40 29.21
C THR A 881 -3.62 -16.42 29.61
N VAL A 882 -3.43 -17.41 28.73
CA VAL A 882 -2.49 -18.52 28.97
C VAL A 882 -1.17 -18.33 28.21
N VAL A 883 -1.18 -17.59 27.08
CA VAL A 883 0.01 -17.24 26.31
C VAL A 883 -0.10 -15.79 25.83
N GLY A 884 0.98 -15.03 25.88
CA GLY A 884 1.13 -13.69 25.31
C GLY A 884 0.49 -12.56 26.13
N PRO A 885 0.36 -11.35 25.53
CA PRO A 885 0.75 -11.03 24.15
C PRO A 885 2.26 -11.10 23.90
N LEU A 886 2.65 -11.65 22.77
CA LEU A 886 4.05 -11.76 22.35
C LEU A 886 4.18 -11.71 20.80
N ASN A 887 5.37 -11.43 20.29
CA ASN A 887 5.64 -11.60 18.86
C ASN A 887 6.06 -13.06 18.64
N TYR A 888 5.34 -13.76 17.77
CA TYR A 888 5.52 -15.18 17.54
C TYR A 888 5.66 -15.49 16.04
N THR A 889 6.77 -16.18 15.70
CA THR A 889 7.00 -16.70 14.35
C THR A 889 6.73 -18.20 14.33
N PRO A 890 5.64 -18.68 13.72
CA PRO A 890 5.36 -20.10 13.62
C PRO A 890 6.40 -20.83 12.76
N THR A 891 6.78 -22.04 13.17
CA THR A 891 7.73 -22.89 12.42
C THR A 891 6.98 -23.86 11.52
N PRO A 892 7.11 -23.74 10.17
CA PRO A 892 6.51 -24.70 9.23
C PRO A 892 7.09 -26.09 9.36
N GLY A 893 6.29 -27.11 9.08
CA GLY A 893 6.67 -28.51 9.14
C GLY A 893 6.84 -29.05 10.57
N ALA A 894 6.47 -28.30 11.60
CA ALA A 894 6.70 -28.66 13.00
C ALA A 894 5.44 -28.52 13.86
N LEU A 895 5.45 -29.20 15.02
CA LEU A 895 4.51 -28.95 16.11
C LEU A 895 4.95 -27.68 16.86
N ASN A 896 4.14 -26.64 16.76
CA ASN A 896 4.32 -25.38 17.46
C ASN A 896 3.63 -25.47 18.84
N THR A 897 4.41 -25.73 19.88
CA THR A 897 3.89 -25.89 21.25
C THR A 897 4.01 -24.59 22.04
N HIS A 898 2.88 -24.13 22.56
CA HIS A 898 2.75 -22.96 23.42
C HIS A 898 2.65 -23.42 24.88
N ILE A 899 3.69 -23.19 25.66
CA ILE A 899 3.69 -23.44 27.09
C ILE A 899 2.99 -22.27 27.78
N PHE A 900 2.10 -22.58 28.71
CA PHE A 900 1.29 -21.56 29.37
C PHE A 900 2.08 -20.82 30.46
N SER A 901 2.04 -19.48 30.38
CA SER A 901 2.54 -18.61 31.46
C SER A 901 1.60 -18.66 32.70
N THR A 902 0.32 -18.88 32.47
CA THR A 902 -0.69 -19.08 33.49
C THR A 902 -1.44 -20.38 33.17
N PRO A 903 -1.29 -21.45 34.01
CA PRO A 903 -1.98 -22.71 33.78
C PRO A 903 -3.51 -22.58 33.81
N PHE A 904 -4.19 -23.34 32.98
CA PHE A 904 -5.66 -23.35 32.93
C PHE A 904 -6.24 -24.54 33.69
N ASN A 905 -7.02 -24.26 34.72
CA ASN A 905 -7.66 -25.30 35.50
C ASN A 905 -9.02 -25.70 34.91
N TRP A 906 -9.10 -26.92 34.34
CA TRP A 906 -10.33 -27.46 33.79
C TRP A 906 -11.04 -28.31 34.84
N ASN A 907 -12.37 -28.10 34.99
CA ASN A 907 -13.20 -28.80 35.99
C ASN A 907 -13.64 -30.21 35.58
N GLY A 908 -13.28 -30.69 34.38
CA GLY A 908 -13.64 -32.01 33.90
C GLY A 908 -15.02 -32.15 33.26
N THR A 909 -15.87 -31.14 33.37
CA THR A 909 -17.30 -31.21 32.96
C THR A 909 -17.74 -30.09 32.03
N SER A 910 -17.16 -28.91 32.09
CA SER A 910 -17.49 -27.80 31.25
C SER A 910 -16.78 -27.86 29.88
N ASN A 911 -17.44 -27.39 28.83
CA ASN A 911 -16.79 -27.17 27.54
C ASN A 911 -15.74 -26.06 27.65
N ILE A 912 -14.77 -26.04 26.76
CA ILE A 912 -13.69 -25.05 26.72
C ILE A 912 -13.80 -24.22 25.44
N VAL A 913 -13.63 -22.90 25.54
CA VAL A 913 -13.36 -22.02 24.42
C VAL A 913 -11.90 -21.60 24.49
N ILE A 914 -11.18 -21.80 23.37
CA ILE A 914 -9.84 -21.27 23.14
C ILE A 914 -9.99 -20.05 22.22
N ASP A 915 -9.47 -18.89 22.62
CA ASP A 915 -9.50 -17.63 21.89
C ASP A 915 -8.07 -17.26 21.50
N ILE A 916 -7.78 -17.20 20.19
CA ILE A 916 -6.47 -16.87 19.64
C ILE A 916 -6.59 -15.59 18.83
N CYS A 917 -5.69 -14.62 19.03
CA CYS A 917 -5.69 -13.39 18.24
C CYS A 917 -4.30 -12.80 18.06
N PHE A 918 -4.12 -11.99 17.00
CA PHE A 918 -2.93 -11.21 16.69
C PHE A 918 -3.30 -9.99 15.82
N SER A 919 -2.40 -9.00 15.70
CA SER A 919 -2.67 -7.79 14.93
C SER A 919 -1.37 -7.20 14.35
N ASN A 920 -1.06 -7.51 13.08
CA ASN A 920 0.11 -7.01 12.37
C ASN A 920 -0.11 -5.63 11.73
N GLN A 921 -1.36 -5.20 11.55
CA GLN A 921 -1.78 -3.92 10.93
C GLN A 921 -1.24 -3.71 9.51
N VAL A 922 -0.89 -4.77 8.81
CA VAL A 922 -0.41 -4.78 7.43
C VAL A 922 -1.25 -5.73 6.59
N VAL A 923 -1.11 -5.68 5.28
CA VAL A 923 -1.72 -6.68 4.39
C VAL A 923 -0.97 -8.00 4.57
N GLY A 924 -1.66 -9.06 4.96
CA GLY A 924 -1.08 -10.40 5.08
C GLY A 924 -0.89 -11.02 3.70
N VAL A 925 0.20 -11.77 3.53
CA VAL A 925 0.54 -12.43 2.25
C VAL A 925 0.87 -13.91 2.42
N THR A 926 1.03 -14.38 3.66
CA THR A 926 1.45 -15.75 3.99
C THR A 926 0.33 -16.50 4.68
N GLY A 927 -0.04 -17.65 4.16
CA GLY A 927 -1.02 -18.53 4.78
C GLY A 927 -0.36 -19.77 5.40
N TYR A 928 -0.45 -19.95 6.72
CA TYR A 928 -0.07 -21.19 7.38
C TYR A 928 -1.17 -22.25 7.29
N GLN A 929 -0.82 -23.46 6.91
CA GLN A 929 -1.76 -24.58 6.81
C GLN A 929 -1.61 -25.53 7.98
N ASN A 930 -2.70 -25.66 8.77
CA ASN A 930 -2.80 -26.64 9.84
C ASN A 930 -3.63 -27.86 9.40
N TYR A 931 -3.30 -29.03 9.90
CA TYR A 931 -4.22 -30.15 9.83
C TYR A 931 -5.45 -29.87 10.66
N TYR A 932 -6.64 -30.19 10.15
CA TYR A 932 -7.89 -29.98 10.86
C TYR A 932 -8.78 -31.23 10.91
N THR A 933 -9.64 -31.26 11.93
CA THR A 933 -10.70 -32.25 12.07
C THR A 933 -12.07 -31.56 11.97
N SER A 934 -13.00 -32.18 11.22
CA SER A 934 -14.40 -31.75 11.16
C SER A 934 -15.17 -32.21 12.41
N SER A 935 -16.03 -31.34 12.93
CA SER A 935 -16.95 -31.62 14.04
C SER A 935 -18.40 -31.66 13.56
N SER A 936 -19.28 -32.31 14.32
CA SER A 936 -20.71 -32.35 14.03
C SER A 936 -21.47 -31.08 14.49
N PHE A 937 -20.77 -30.06 14.89
CA PHE A 937 -21.28 -28.78 15.37
C PHE A 937 -20.38 -27.63 14.94
N VAL A 938 -20.88 -26.40 14.97
CA VAL A 938 -20.04 -25.22 14.68
C VAL A 938 -19.03 -25.06 15.80
N SER A 939 -17.78 -25.41 15.52
CA SER A 939 -16.66 -25.46 16.47
C SER A 939 -15.68 -24.30 16.31
N THR A 940 -15.80 -23.49 15.28
CA THR A 940 -14.93 -22.35 15.00
C THR A 940 -15.75 -21.12 14.65
N ALA A 941 -15.38 -19.97 15.24
CA ALA A 941 -15.75 -18.64 14.79
C ALA A 941 -14.44 -17.87 14.51
N TYR A 942 -14.37 -17.14 13.40
CA TYR A 942 -13.15 -16.44 13.01
C TYR A 942 -13.43 -15.03 12.48
N TYR A 943 -12.50 -14.12 12.74
CA TYR A 943 -12.44 -12.77 12.19
C TYR A 943 -11.08 -12.57 11.52
N GLN A 944 -11.06 -11.85 10.40
CA GLN A 944 -9.85 -11.52 9.68
C GLN A 944 -10.03 -10.21 8.89
N ALA A 945 -8.99 -9.37 8.84
CA ALA A 945 -8.98 -8.10 8.13
C ALA A 945 -7.55 -7.64 7.84
N ASP A 946 -7.39 -6.80 6.82
CA ASP A 946 -6.12 -6.16 6.47
C ASP A 946 -6.03 -4.73 7.01
N GLY A 947 -4.79 -4.23 7.11
CA GLY A 947 -4.46 -2.85 7.44
C GLY A 947 -5.03 -2.36 8.77
N SER A 948 -5.22 -1.07 8.89
CA SER A 948 -5.75 -0.43 10.10
C SER A 948 -7.22 -0.80 10.40
N ALA A 949 -7.97 -1.26 9.41
CA ALA A 949 -9.33 -1.77 9.60
C ALA A 949 -9.38 -2.99 10.53
N GLY A 950 -8.28 -3.75 10.63
CA GLY A 950 -8.12 -4.88 11.54
C GLY A 950 -7.49 -4.52 12.88
N ALA A 951 -7.12 -3.26 13.13
CA ALA A 951 -6.60 -2.83 14.42
C ALA A 951 -7.60 -3.15 15.52
N GLY A 952 -7.14 -3.86 16.58
CA GLY A 952 -8.03 -4.34 17.64
C GLY A 952 -8.73 -5.66 17.31
N ALA A 953 -8.18 -6.51 16.44
CA ALA A 953 -8.73 -7.85 16.17
C ALA A 953 -9.05 -8.64 17.45
N CYS A 954 -8.22 -8.53 18.49
CA CYS A 954 -8.42 -9.18 19.79
C CYS A 954 -9.65 -8.70 20.58
N THR A 955 -10.26 -7.58 20.20
CA THR A 955 -11.45 -6.99 20.82
C THR A 955 -12.71 -7.09 19.97
N GLN A 956 -12.62 -7.65 18.77
CA GLN A 956 -13.77 -7.81 17.88
C GLN A 956 -14.85 -8.70 18.53
N THR A 957 -16.10 -8.30 18.38
CA THR A 957 -17.25 -9.03 18.93
C THR A 957 -17.98 -9.86 17.90
N THR A 958 -17.83 -9.55 16.62
CA THR A 958 -18.51 -10.23 15.51
C THR A 958 -17.47 -10.97 14.66
N ALA A 959 -17.78 -12.22 14.33
CA ALA A 959 -16.96 -13.05 13.46
C ALA A 959 -17.23 -12.74 11.97
N SER A 960 -16.22 -12.82 11.13
CA SER A 960 -16.35 -12.81 9.67
C SER A 960 -17.00 -14.08 9.12
N GLY A 961 -16.90 -15.18 9.88
CA GLY A 961 -17.52 -16.45 9.53
C GLY A 961 -17.41 -17.50 10.63
N THR A 962 -18.11 -18.59 10.42
CA THR A 962 -18.13 -19.76 11.33
C THR A 962 -17.99 -21.05 10.56
N GLY A 963 -17.59 -22.15 11.24
CA GLY A 963 -17.48 -23.46 10.61
C GLY A 963 -17.39 -24.62 11.58
N SER A 964 -17.59 -25.80 11.02
CA SER A 964 -17.51 -27.08 11.76
C SER A 964 -16.14 -27.77 11.57
N ARG A 965 -15.07 -26.99 11.59
CA ARG A 965 -13.67 -27.43 11.43
C ARG A 965 -12.81 -26.70 12.44
N ARG A 966 -11.89 -27.40 13.08
CA ARG A 966 -10.89 -26.77 13.96
C ARG A 966 -9.53 -27.44 13.78
N PRO A 967 -8.41 -26.76 14.05
CA PRO A 967 -7.09 -27.36 13.95
C PRO A 967 -6.96 -28.54 14.90
N ASN A 968 -6.18 -29.55 14.50
CA ASN A 968 -5.76 -30.58 15.42
C ASN A 968 -4.87 -29.97 16.51
N MET A 969 -5.05 -30.40 17.76
CA MET A 969 -4.41 -29.79 18.93
C MET A 969 -3.74 -30.85 19.79
N VAL A 970 -2.57 -30.55 20.32
CA VAL A 970 -1.93 -31.32 21.38
C VAL A 970 -2.14 -30.57 22.69
N ILE A 971 -2.80 -31.19 23.66
CA ILE A 971 -3.12 -30.63 24.98
C ILE A 971 -2.23 -31.30 26.01
N GLY A 972 -1.35 -30.51 26.64
CA GLY A 972 -0.44 -31.00 27.68
C GLY A 972 -0.92 -30.72 29.11
N ARG A 973 -0.66 -31.64 30.03
CA ARG A 973 -0.97 -31.53 31.45
C ARG A 973 0.09 -32.18 32.35
N ASN A 974 0.14 -31.80 33.61
CA ASN A 974 0.99 -32.41 34.64
C ASN A 974 0.23 -33.49 35.42
N ASN A 975 0.88 -34.59 35.78
CA ASN A 975 0.33 -35.56 36.68
C ASN A 975 0.27 -35.00 38.10
N SER A 976 -0.88 -35.10 38.74
CA SER A 976 -1.18 -34.47 40.03
C SER A 976 -0.71 -35.28 41.27
N SER A 977 -0.46 -36.57 41.12
CA SER A 977 -0.01 -37.44 42.21
C SER A 977 0.80 -38.60 41.67
N GLY A 978 1.73 -39.10 42.45
CA GLY A 978 2.55 -40.27 42.19
C GLY A 978 2.53 -41.25 43.34
N ASN A 979 2.44 -42.54 43.02
CA ASN A 979 2.53 -43.65 44.00
C ASN A 979 3.90 -44.32 43.90
N ALA A 980 4.47 -44.71 45.00
CA ALA A 980 5.70 -45.47 45.09
C ALA A 980 5.61 -46.59 46.15
N ASN A 981 6.22 -47.70 45.87
CA ASN A 981 6.40 -48.80 46.82
C ASN A 981 7.87 -48.94 47.17
N SER A 982 8.14 -49.19 48.46
CA SER A 982 9.50 -49.34 48.97
C SER A 982 10.09 -50.68 48.59
N ASN A 983 11.39 -50.87 48.90
CA ASN A 983 12.00 -52.14 49.08
C ASN A 983 11.29 -52.96 50.22
N VAL A 984 11.44 -54.22 50.18
CA VAL A 984 10.86 -55.14 51.21
C VAL A 984 11.98 -55.59 52.14
N ILE A 985 11.68 -55.60 53.44
CA ILE A 985 12.59 -56.15 54.49
C ILE A 985 11.89 -57.39 55.06
N THR A 986 12.57 -58.51 54.96
CA THR A 986 12.13 -59.78 55.58
C THR A 986 12.74 -59.85 56.99
N MET A 987 11.88 -60.13 57.95
CA MET A 987 12.27 -60.24 59.37
C MET A 987 12.57 -61.68 59.76
N GLY A 988 13.72 -61.89 60.40
CA GLY A 988 13.97 -63.08 61.20
C GLY A 988 13.54 -62.89 62.63
N VAL A 989 12.79 -63.85 63.20
CA VAL A 989 12.38 -63.82 64.64
C VAL A 989 12.84 -65.10 65.31
N THR A 990 13.69 -64.93 66.29
CA THR A 990 14.22 -66.07 67.05
C THR A 990 13.40 -66.25 68.34
N ALA A 991 13.01 -67.50 68.70
CA ALA A 991 12.45 -67.79 69.93
C ALA A 991 13.38 -67.50 71.09
N PRO A 992 12.88 -67.00 72.21
CA PRO A 992 13.73 -66.85 73.42
C PRO A 992 14.42 -68.17 73.82
N PRO A 993 15.66 -68.17 74.20
CA PRO A 993 16.32 -69.38 74.63
C PRO A 993 15.62 -70.03 75.80
N GLN A 994 15.22 -71.31 75.60
CA GLN A 994 14.64 -72.09 76.64
C GLN A 994 15.74 -72.66 77.56
N ILE A 995 15.70 -72.32 78.81
CA ILE A 995 16.58 -72.95 79.80
C ILE A 995 16.04 -74.30 80.11
N THR A 996 16.59 -75.37 79.61
CA THR A 996 16.13 -76.76 79.74
C THR A 996 16.70 -77.49 80.98
N SER A 997 17.67 -76.90 81.59
CA SER A 997 18.29 -77.48 82.84
C SER A 997 19.20 -76.51 83.49
N PHE A 998 19.23 -76.59 84.83
CA PHE A 998 20.23 -75.95 85.72
C PHE A 998 21.18 -77.07 86.18
N SER A 999 22.41 -76.76 86.15
CA SER A 999 23.42 -77.61 86.84
C SER A 999 24.41 -76.69 87.59
N PRO A 1000 24.62 -76.92 88.89
CA PRO A 1000 24.14 -78.06 89.71
C PRO A 1000 22.80 -77.85 90.33
N SER A 1001 22.09 -78.95 90.72
CA SER A 1001 20.75 -79.04 91.29
C SER A 1001 20.76 -78.68 92.80
N GLY A 1002 21.80 -78.16 93.34
CA GLY A 1002 21.81 -77.70 94.74
C GLY A 1002 23.15 -77.00 95.07
N GLY A 1003 23.06 -75.87 95.68
CA GLY A 1003 24.15 -75.03 96.16
C GLY A 1003 23.74 -74.30 97.43
N ALA A 1004 24.67 -74.09 98.33
CA ALA A 1004 24.49 -73.29 99.60
C ALA A 1004 23.98 -71.89 99.26
N ALA A 1005 23.16 -71.26 100.10
CA ALA A 1005 22.72 -69.88 99.94
C ALA A 1005 23.80 -68.89 99.72
N GLY A 1006 23.85 -68.22 98.48
CA GLY A 1006 24.87 -67.23 98.08
C GLY A 1006 25.65 -67.63 96.85
N THR A 1007 25.45 -68.78 96.22
CA THR A 1007 26.15 -69.19 95.01
C THR A 1007 25.56 -68.46 93.76
N SER A 1008 26.43 -67.78 93.07
CA SER A 1008 26.04 -67.11 91.83
C SER A 1008 25.95 -68.15 90.70
N VAL A 1009 24.81 -68.24 90.03
CA VAL A 1009 24.65 -69.08 88.86
C VAL A 1009 24.89 -68.25 87.58
N VAL A 1010 25.79 -68.66 86.71
CA VAL A 1010 26.05 -67.96 85.47
C VAL A 1010 25.11 -68.50 84.37
#